data_7247272c297dbaf35a7d086d853542ab
#
_entry.id   7247272c297dbaf35a7d086d853542ab
#
_cell.length_a   1.000
_cell.length_b   1.000
_cell.length_c   1.000
_cell.angle_alpha   90.00
_cell.angle_beta   90.00
_cell.angle_gamma   90.00
#
_symmetry.space_group_name_H-M   'P 1'
#
loop_
_entity.id
_entity.type
_entity.pdbx_description
1 polymer ?
#
loop_
_entity_poly.entity_id
_entity_poly.type
_entity_poly.pdbx_seq_one_letter_code
_entity_poly.pdbx_strand_id
1 'polypeptide(L)'
;MKNRILYLFISIFALGVVSAAEVGTASRAEIARMLSRVVSREITGGYQKAEPTTVRIEAVKASRSRVQIYATVGLSYYPFREDNVRALRDSVRALLPREFRKARIEIYTDRREIGELVPLACRNAALLKKQIAKRQIVPFTNRSERPLVTPLSAAATPSKGLSGRHIALWQSHGRYFDQPENCWKWQRAMLWQTCEDLYTQSYVLPYLVPMLENAGACVMLPRERDVQKFEVLADNDAAGQYAETGSWETGGPGFAHLRQVYHTGENPFREGTTRRTRTVSDDATDRAVWRADIPEQGEYAVYVSYESTPESADDAHYTVHHLGGETEYAVNQTMGGGTWIYLGRFAFAPGRQEVVTLSNRSRTAGRIVSADAVKIGGGFGNVARTPCDSLRLPDTEYVEETSGYPRFCEGARYWLQWAGFPEAVYTPKNNTDDYKDDYMSRAHWVNALMGGSERLPDSAGLRIPVDMALAFHSDAGVRDGDGIVGTLGICYTRENGGKFVGGADRYRSRDLTDLVQTQVVEDIRRTFEPDWQRRGLWNRAYYEARVPGVPTMLLELLSHQNFADMRLGSDPRFKFLVSRAVYKGILRYISSQYGLPYVVQPLPVEAFAAEFTAEDRVALSWSPVMDPLEKSAAPTGYVVYTRVDDGGFDNGRPVDEPGLVVEQKPGHIYSYRVTAVNEGGESFPSETLSACRVADERGRVLIVNGFDRVSAPLSERSDSLAGFRMEIDGGVPDRQDIAFAGAQHVFDLSQARCDVDSIALGACGCDFETDVIGGNTFDYPALHGRSVAAAGYSFCSASLNAVERGETTLGRYPAVDLILGKQRTTTIGRGVQDPAFETFSPELQSVLRRYLADGGALFASGAYVVSDLWAEGVPGEGRAFAEEVLHCALDTGRAAERGRARVVTAHKDFSRGEYRFNDEYRPDRYIVESPDALKPVGAGAFAVMRYVENDRTAAVACEARGRTFVVGFPFEAILSRTERDRLMRDALRFLLNENIK
;
A
#
# COMPACT_ATOMS: atom_id res chain seq x y z
N MET A 1 -64.97 50.14 5.07
CA MET A 1 -64.58 51.50 5.42
C MET A 1 -63.23 51.39 6.08
N LYS A 2 -62.23 51.63 5.28
CA LYS A 2 -61.41 52.81 5.07
C LYS A 2 -60.52 53.14 6.26
N ASN A 3 -59.21 52.82 6.04
CA ASN A 3 -58.11 53.74 6.13
C ASN A 3 -57.99 54.68 7.32
N ARG A 4 -56.78 54.62 7.83
CA ARG A 4 -56.04 55.57 8.67
C ARG A 4 -55.76 55.06 10.06
N ILE A 5 -54.60 54.39 10.17
CA ILE A 5 -53.55 54.66 11.18
C ILE A 5 -52.28 54.06 10.61
N LEU A 6 -51.70 54.77 9.70
CA LEU A 6 -50.33 54.56 9.25
C LEU A 6 -49.72 55.97 9.32
N TYR A 7 -48.84 56.23 10.24
CA TYR A 7 -47.98 57.36 10.50
C TYR A 7 -48.00 57.69 11.99
N LEU A 8 -47.28 56.87 12.80
CA LEU A 8 -46.66 57.35 14.02
C LEU A 8 -45.74 56.26 14.65
N PHE A 9 -44.74 55.82 13.89
CA PHE A 9 -43.57 55.10 14.47
C PHE A 9 -42.36 55.24 13.55
N ILE A 10 -42.12 56.39 13.00
CA ILE A 10 -40.85 56.81 12.36
C ILE A 10 -40.38 58.09 13.06
N SER A 11 -39.84 57.96 14.21
CA SER A 11 -39.00 59.01 14.80
C SER A 11 -38.58 58.61 16.22
N ILE A 12 -37.73 57.63 16.41
CA ILE A 12 -36.75 57.51 17.53
C ILE A 12 -35.92 56.24 17.25
N PHE A 13 -35.08 56.30 16.22
CA PHE A 13 -33.88 55.47 16.11
C PHE A 13 -32.87 56.16 15.21
N ALA A 14 -32.70 57.45 15.45
CA ALA A 14 -31.64 58.25 14.88
C ALA A 14 -30.68 58.64 16.00
N LEU A 15 -30.09 57.67 16.65
CA LEU A 15 -28.96 57.94 17.56
C LEU A 15 -27.94 56.82 17.42
N GLY A 16 -26.86 57.11 16.73
CA GLY A 16 -25.66 56.32 16.72
C GLY A 16 -25.31 55.62 15.41
N VAL A 17 -25.46 56.30 14.26
CA VAL A 17 -24.55 56.02 13.14
C VAL A 17 -23.21 56.57 13.58
N VAL A 18 -22.47 55.77 14.35
CA VAL A 18 -21.02 55.95 14.48
C VAL A 18 -20.49 55.78 13.08
N SER A 19 -20.05 56.89 12.48
CA SER A 19 -19.28 56.89 11.23
C SER A 19 -18.25 55.77 11.31
N ALA A 20 -18.51 54.68 10.56
CA ALA A 20 -17.56 53.59 10.45
C ALA A 20 -16.30 54.18 9.81
N ALA A 21 -15.25 54.42 10.60
CA ALA A 21 -13.99 54.86 10.09
C ALA A 21 -13.53 53.86 9.04
N GLU A 22 -13.37 54.28 7.79
CA GLU A 22 -12.98 53.43 6.70
C GLU A 22 -11.48 53.10 6.75
N VAL A 23 -11.15 51.81 6.70
CA VAL A 23 -9.78 51.38 6.41
C VAL A 23 -9.49 51.75 4.96
N GLY A 24 -8.58 52.69 4.73
CA GLY A 24 -8.29 53.26 3.41
C GLY A 24 -7.87 52.21 2.38
N THR A 25 -8.11 52.48 1.10
CA THR A 25 -7.80 51.59 -0.04
C THR A 25 -6.32 51.14 -0.07
N ALA A 26 -5.38 52.01 0.33
CA ALA A 26 -3.96 51.69 0.44
C ALA A 26 -3.68 50.56 1.46
N SER A 27 -4.24 50.64 2.67
CA SER A 27 -4.10 49.58 3.71
C SER A 27 -4.76 48.26 3.27
N ARG A 28 -5.89 48.31 2.58
CA ARG A 28 -6.54 47.09 2.02
C ARG A 28 -5.63 46.43 0.98
N ALA A 29 -5.00 47.20 0.09
CA ALA A 29 -4.08 46.66 -0.93
C ALA A 29 -2.80 46.08 -0.31
N GLU A 30 -2.28 46.66 0.75
CA GLU A 30 -1.11 46.16 1.48
C GLU A 30 -1.43 44.85 2.22
N ILE A 31 -2.57 44.76 2.90
CA ILE A 31 -3.06 43.55 3.54
C ILE A 31 -3.22 42.44 2.49
N ALA A 32 -3.89 42.72 1.36
CA ALA A 32 -4.07 41.75 0.28
C ALA A 32 -2.72 41.23 -0.26
N ARG A 33 -1.76 42.11 -0.50
CA ARG A 33 -0.39 41.77 -0.95
C ARG A 33 0.36 40.90 0.09
N MET A 34 0.25 41.26 1.37
CA MET A 34 0.87 40.50 2.45
C MET A 34 0.27 39.09 2.55
N LEU A 35 -1.06 38.97 2.58
CA LEU A 35 -1.75 37.67 2.63
C LEU A 35 -1.42 36.82 1.41
N SER A 36 -1.41 37.40 0.20
CA SER A 36 -1.03 36.72 -1.03
C SER A 36 0.40 36.16 -0.96
N ARG A 37 1.35 36.95 -0.44
CA ARG A 37 2.73 36.51 -0.27
C ARG A 37 2.85 35.32 0.73
N VAL A 38 2.15 35.41 1.86
CA VAL A 38 2.16 34.31 2.85
C VAL A 38 1.62 33.03 2.24
N VAL A 39 0.47 33.11 1.59
CA VAL A 39 -0.13 31.96 0.92
C VAL A 39 0.80 31.41 -0.17
N SER A 40 1.36 32.25 -1.03
CA SER A 40 2.24 31.82 -2.13
C SER A 40 3.60 31.27 -1.70
N ARG A 41 4.04 31.52 -0.46
CA ARG A 41 5.24 30.88 0.10
C ARG A 41 5.00 29.43 0.50
N GLU A 42 3.81 29.11 0.98
CA GLU A 42 3.46 27.78 1.47
C GLU A 42 2.77 26.94 0.38
N ILE A 43 1.98 27.59 -0.47
CA ILE A 43 1.16 26.92 -1.46
C ILE A 43 1.66 27.32 -2.85
N THR A 44 2.13 26.36 -3.60
CA THR A 44 2.40 26.54 -5.02
C THR A 44 1.10 26.39 -5.81
N GLY A 45 0.94 27.25 -6.79
CA GLY A 45 -0.14 27.16 -7.75
C GLY A 45 -0.01 25.88 -8.62
N GLY A 46 -1.06 25.57 -9.37
CA GLY A 46 -1.05 24.42 -10.28
C GLY A 46 0.00 24.54 -11.40
N TYR A 47 0.14 23.49 -12.16
CA TYR A 47 1.13 23.29 -13.23
C TYR A 47 0.87 24.10 -14.51
N GLN A 48 -0.37 24.50 -14.77
CA GLN A 48 -0.67 25.41 -15.90
C GLN A 48 -0.59 26.83 -15.39
N LYS A 49 0.30 27.65 -15.97
CA LYS A 49 0.50 29.09 -15.68
C LYS A 49 -0.29 29.52 -14.44
N ALA A 50 0.11 28.97 -13.30
CA ALA A 50 -0.67 29.06 -12.10
C ALA A 50 -0.85 30.53 -11.81
N GLU A 51 -2.07 30.98 -11.81
CA GLU A 51 -2.38 32.21 -11.13
C GLU A 51 -1.83 32.04 -9.70
N PRO A 52 -0.86 32.88 -9.29
CA PRO A 52 -0.44 32.87 -7.91
C PRO A 52 -1.72 32.99 -7.08
N THR A 53 -1.86 32.22 -6.00
CA THR A 53 -3.06 32.25 -5.17
C THR A 53 -3.28 33.66 -4.68
N THR A 54 -3.98 34.48 -5.46
CA THR A 54 -4.16 35.89 -5.19
C THR A 54 -5.26 36.07 -4.18
N VAL A 55 -4.89 36.53 -3.01
CA VAL A 55 -5.85 36.91 -1.97
C VAL A 55 -6.27 38.35 -2.20
N ARG A 56 -7.56 38.58 -2.40
CA ARG A 56 -8.17 39.91 -2.45
C ARG A 56 -8.99 40.17 -1.21
N ILE A 57 -9.07 41.45 -0.80
CA ILE A 57 -9.95 41.86 0.30
C ILE A 57 -11.28 42.32 -0.29
N GLU A 58 -12.32 41.56 -0.03
CA GLU A 58 -13.68 41.85 -0.52
C GLU A 58 -14.35 42.95 0.28
N ALA A 59 -14.21 42.91 1.61
CA ALA A 59 -14.75 43.90 2.51
C ALA A 59 -13.92 44.09 3.78
N VAL A 60 -13.97 45.25 4.37
CA VAL A 60 -13.47 45.53 5.73
C VAL A 60 -14.54 46.26 6.51
N LYS A 61 -14.91 45.71 7.68
CA LYS A 61 -15.75 46.38 8.67
C LYS A 61 -14.90 46.72 9.87
N ALA A 62 -14.77 48.04 10.19
CA ALA A 62 -13.87 48.48 11.23
C ALA A 62 -14.59 49.36 12.26
N SER A 63 -14.27 49.11 13.54
CA SER A 63 -14.55 49.99 14.68
C SER A 63 -13.31 50.08 15.56
N ARG A 64 -13.26 50.96 16.54
CA ARG A 64 -12.11 51.06 17.46
C ARG A 64 -11.86 49.79 18.26
N SER A 65 -12.86 48.96 18.45
CA SER A 65 -12.78 47.71 19.22
C SER A 65 -12.64 46.45 18.36
N ARG A 66 -13.03 46.48 17.07
CA ARG A 66 -13.11 45.30 16.22
C ARG A 66 -12.89 45.64 14.75
N VAL A 67 -11.99 44.91 14.09
CA VAL A 67 -11.77 44.99 12.64
C VAL A 67 -12.01 43.63 12.04
N GLN A 68 -12.94 43.53 11.11
CA GLN A 68 -13.30 42.33 10.36
C GLN A 68 -12.88 42.47 8.92
N ILE A 69 -12.03 41.58 8.47
CA ILE A 69 -11.49 41.55 7.10
C ILE A 69 -12.07 40.33 6.38
N TYR A 70 -12.72 40.55 5.27
CA TYR A 70 -13.27 39.49 4.43
C TYR A 70 -12.37 39.31 3.21
N ALA A 71 -11.69 38.17 3.14
CA ALA A 71 -10.78 37.78 2.08
C ALA A 71 -11.40 36.75 1.15
N THR A 72 -10.95 36.73 -0.12
CA THR A 72 -11.37 35.73 -1.09
C THR A 72 -11.01 34.30 -0.66
N VAL A 73 -11.66 33.31 -1.26
CA VAL A 73 -11.49 31.88 -0.97
C VAL A 73 -10.05 31.40 -1.08
N GLY A 74 -9.20 32.05 -1.88
CA GLY A 74 -7.78 31.72 -2.01
C GLY A 74 -7.04 31.68 -0.67
N LEU A 75 -7.45 32.48 0.33
CA LEU A 75 -6.86 32.41 1.66
C LEU A 75 -7.23 31.12 2.39
N SER A 76 -8.39 30.54 2.13
CA SER A 76 -8.81 29.27 2.79
C SER A 76 -7.99 28.07 2.38
N TYR A 77 -7.23 28.15 1.28
CA TYR A 77 -6.35 27.07 0.81
C TYR A 77 -5.09 26.90 1.66
N TYR A 78 -4.83 27.87 2.56
CA TYR A 78 -3.70 27.85 3.47
C TYR A 78 -3.92 26.90 4.65
N PRO A 79 -2.90 26.12 5.08
CA PRO A 79 -3.00 25.25 6.25
C PRO A 79 -2.91 26.04 7.55
N PHE A 80 -4.04 26.38 8.15
CA PHE A 80 -4.07 27.17 9.36
C PHE A 80 -3.63 26.38 10.60
N ARG A 81 -2.80 27.03 11.45
CA ARG A 81 -2.36 26.58 12.77
C ARG A 81 -2.50 27.76 13.73
N GLU A 82 -2.58 27.51 15.04
CA GLU A 82 -2.79 28.59 16.02
C GLU A 82 -1.71 29.68 15.93
N ASP A 83 -0.45 29.27 15.69
CA ASP A 83 0.69 30.20 15.59
C ASP A 83 0.65 31.04 14.31
N ASN A 84 0.38 30.43 13.17
CA ASN A 84 0.31 31.18 11.91
C ASN A 84 -0.95 32.09 11.86
N VAL A 85 -2.06 31.69 12.45
CA VAL A 85 -3.24 32.55 12.63
C VAL A 85 -2.91 33.77 13.48
N ARG A 86 -2.16 33.59 14.58
CA ARG A 86 -1.67 34.69 15.41
C ARG A 86 -0.76 35.61 14.62
N ALA A 87 0.24 35.07 13.93
CA ALA A 87 1.17 35.82 13.10
C ALA A 87 0.47 36.64 12.01
N LEU A 88 -0.55 36.05 11.34
CA LEU A 88 -1.35 36.73 10.33
C LEU A 88 -2.13 37.91 10.92
N ARG A 89 -2.76 37.73 12.07
CA ARG A 89 -3.49 38.79 12.76
C ARG A 89 -2.55 39.93 13.20
N ASP A 90 -1.35 39.61 13.67
CA ASP A 90 -0.33 40.60 14.08
C ASP A 90 0.23 41.36 12.87
N SER A 91 0.48 40.68 11.78
CA SER A 91 0.89 41.31 10.51
C SER A 91 -0.18 42.24 9.96
N VAL A 92 -1.44 41.86 9.99
CA VAL A 92 -2.57 42.69 9.63
C VAL A 92 -2.62 43.94 10.55
N ARG A 93 -2.49 43.71 11.88
CA ARG A 93 -2.49 44.80 12.87
C ARG A 93 -1.43 45.87 12.57
N ALA A 94 -0.24 45.43 12.16
CA ALA A 94 0.85 46.36 11.81
C ALA A 94 0.53 47.26 10.60
N LEU A 95 -0.25 46.75 9.65
CA LEU A 95 -0.67 47.45 8.42
C LEU A 95 -1.89 48.36 8.59
N LEU A 96 -2.60 48.24 9.74
CA LEU A 96 -3.78 49.06 10.00
C LEU A 96 -3.39 50.47 10.48
N PRO A 97 -4.23 51.50 10.20
CA PRO A 97 -4.13 52.79 10.80
C PRO A 97 -4.03 52.75 12.32
N ARG A 98 -3.30 53.70 12.94
CA ARG A 98 -3.01 53.72 14.40
C ARG A 98 -4.24 53.55 15.26
N GLU A 99 -5.37 54.10 14.88
CA GLU A 99 -6.65 54.04 15.60
C GLU A 99 -7.25 52.67 15.71
N PHE A 100 -6.91 51.72 14.77
CA PHE A 100 -7.42 50.36 14.76
C PHE A 100 -6.44 49.31 15.32
N ARG A 101 -5.19 49.67 15.64
CA ARG A 101 -4.16 48.73 16.09
C ARG A 101 -4.46 48.03 17.42
N LYS A 102 -5.31 48.66 18.25
CA LYS A 102 -5.78 48.04 19.52
C LYS A 102 -7.03 47.20 19.34
N ALA A 103 -7.66 47.17 18.18
CA ALA A 103 -8.86 46.43 17.89
C ALA A 103 -8.61 44.89 17.86
N ARG A 104 -9.64 44.14 18.14
CA ARG A 104 -9.66 42.72 17.87
C ARG A 104 -9.70 42.52 16.36
N ILE A 105 -8.72 41.79 15.81
CA ILE A 105 -8.62 41.48 14.39
C ILE A 105 -9.27 40.12 14.14
N GLU A 106 -10.22 40.07 13.23
CA GLU A 106 -10.87 38.86 12.72
C GLU A 106 -10.74 38.86 11.20
N ILE A 107 -10.24 37.73 10.68
CA ILE A 107 -10.02 37.52 9.25
C ILE A 107 -10.94 36.39 8.80
N TYR A 108 -11.77 36.66 7.83
CA TYR A 108 -12.73 35.72 7.29
C TYR A 108 -12.33 35.30 5.87
N THR A 109 -12.46 34.03 5.59
CA THR A 109 -12.33 33.44 4.26
C THR A 109 -13.23 32.20 4.18
N ASP A 110 -13.79 31.91 3.02
CA ASP A 110 -14.69 30.77 2.83
C ASP A 110 -15.77 30.65 3.92
N ARG A 111 -16.39 31.79 4.31
CA ARG A 111 -17.45 31.93 5.33
C ARG A 111 -17.04 31.61 6.77
N ARG A 112 -15.74 31.43 7.06
CA ARG A 112 -15.23 31.14 8.40
C ARG A 112 -14.16 32.13 8.81
N GLU A 113 -14.09 32.36 10.10
CA GLU A 113 -12.93 33.04 10.69
C GLU A 113 -11.73 32.10 10.66
N ILE A 114 -10.53 32.60 10.27
CA ILE A 114 -9.34 31.75 10.04
C ILE A 114 -8.96 30.86 11.23
N GLY A 115 -9.24 31.28 12.46
CA GLY A 115 -9.03 30.46 13.66
C GLY A 115 -9.99 29.25 13.74
N GLU A 116 -11.15 29.35 13.12
CA GLU A 116 -12.09 28.21 13.03
C GLU A 116 -11.62 27.17 12.00
N LEU A 117 -10.74 27.55 11.07
CA LEU A 117 -10.16 26.67 10.06
C LEU A 117 -8.92 25.90 10.54
N VAL A 118 -8.51 26.11 11.80
CA VAL A 118 -7.48 25.28 12.43
C VAL A 118 -8.07 23.90 12.73
N PRO A 119 -7.50 22.79 12.23
CA PRO A 119 -8.02 21.44 12.49
C PRO A 119 -8.09 21.12 13.99
N LEU A 120 -9.05 20.30 14.41
CA LEU A 120 -9.24 19.95 15.82
C LEU A 120 -7.97 19.37 16.45
N ALA A 121 -7.27 18.51 15.72
CA ALA A 121 -6.01 17.90 16.14
C ALA A 121 -4.86 18.92 16.38
N CYS A 122 -4.98 20.13 15.82
CA CYS A 122 -3.97 21.18 15.90
C CYS A 122 -4.34 22.31 16.86
N ARG A 123 -5.45 22.21 17.59
CA ARG A 123 -5.91 23.21 18.58
C ARG A 123 -5.30 22.96 19.93
N ASN A 124 -5.09 24.04 20.67
CA ASN A 124 -4.69 23.95 22.06
C ASN A 124 -5.71 23.12 22.87
N ALA A 125 -5.23 22.11 23.59
CA ALA A 125 -6.09 21.14 24.30
C ALA A 125 -7.01 21.81 25.33
N ALA A 126 -6.52 22.84 26.06
CA ALA A 126 -7.34 23.56 27.05
C ALA A 126 -8.46 24.36 26.38
N LEU A 127 -8.16 24.99 25.22
CA LEU A 127 -9.14 25.72 24.44
C LEU A 127 -10.19 24.77 23.86
N LEU A 128 -9.75 23.65 23.29
CA LEU A 128 -10.62 22.61 22.73
C LEU A 128 -11.56 22.05 23.80
N LYS A 129 -11.04 21.71 25.00
CA LYS A 129 -11.85 21.25 26.13
C LYS A 129 -12.92 22.27 26.52
N LYS A 130 -12.59 23.57 26.52
CA LYS A 130 -13.53 24.66 26.80
C LYS A 130 -14.58 24.80 25.68
N GLN A 131 -14.21 24.63 24.43
CA GLN A 131 -15.14 24.69 23.28
C GLN A 131 -16.13 23.50 23.32
N ILE A 132 -15.64 22.31 23.64
CA ILE A 132 -16.48 21.11 23.84
C ILE A 132 -17.46 21.31 25.00
N ALA A 133 -16.98 21.78 26.17
CA ALA A 133 -17.84 22.05 27.32
C ALA A 133 -18.94 23.09 27.04
N LYS A 134 -18.68 24.06 26.16
CA LYS A 134 -19.66 25.06 25.70
C LYS A 134 -20.52 24.56 24.53
N ARG A 135 -20.44 23.31 24.14
CA ARG A 135 -21.11 22.73 22.96
C ARG A 135 -20.87 23.48 21.64
N GLN A 136 -19.77 24.20 21.55
CA GLN A 136 -19.32 24.84 20.30
C GLN A 136 -18.72 23.83 19.33
N ILE A 137 -18.16 22.75 19.86
CA ILE A 137 -17.69 21.57 19.15
C ILE A 137 -18.33 20.36 19.80
N VAL A 138 -18.94 19.50 19.00
CA VAL A 138 -19.52 18.23 19.45
C VAL A 138 -18.67 17.11 18.86
N PRO A 139 -17.85 16.43 19.67
CA PRO A 139 -17.12 15.24 19.22
C PRO A 139 -18.09 14.16 18.73
N PHE A 140 -17.60 13.24 17.90
CA PHE A 140 -18.36 12.02 17.64
C PHE A 140 -18.45 11.20 18.93
N THR A 141 -19.58 10.58 19.13
CA THR A 141 -19.78 9.64 20.24
C THR A 141 -19.04 8.35 19.91
N ASN A 142 -18.28 7.82 20.89
CA ASN A 142 -17.67 6.52 20.72
C ASN A 142 -18.77 5.45 20.67
N ARG A 143 -18.70 4.55 19.69
CA ARG A 143 -19.72 3.54 19.49
C ARG A 143 -19.64 2.45 20.54
N SER A 144 -20.78 1.94 20.93
CA SER A 144 -20.90 0.71 21.71
C SER A 144 -21.04 -0.54 20.84
N GLU A 145 -21.35 -0.36 19.56
CA GLU A 145 -21.49 -1.45 18.59
C GLU A 145 -20.14 -2.04 18.22
N ARG A 146 -20.14 -3.34 17.97
CA ARG A 146 -18.95 -4.03 17.46
C ARG A 146 -18.64 -3.63 16.03
N PRO A 147 -17.37 -3.61 15.64
CA PRO A 147 -17.00 -3.41 14.25
C PRO A 147 -17.56 -4.53 13.36
N LEU A 148 -17.57 -4.29 12.05
CA LEU A 148 -18.03 -5.25 11.05
C LEU A 148 -17.28 -6.58 11.15
N VAL A 149 -15.95 -6.53 11.26
CA VAL A 149 -15.06 -7.70 11.41
C VAL A 149 -14.09 -7.45 12.56
N THR A 150 -13.92 -8.45 13.43
CA THR A 150 -12.92 -8.46 14.50
C THR A 150 -12.08 -9.72 14.38
N PRO A 151 -10.75 -9.62 14.13
CA PRO A 151 -9.86 -10.77 14.18
C PRO A 151 -9.75 -11.28 15.62
N LEU A 152 -10.11 -12.55 15.86
CA LEU A 152 -10.04 -13.18 17.19
C LEU A 152 -8.70 -13.87 17.41
N SER A 153 -8.05 -14.33 16.34
CA SER A 153 -6.73 -14.97 16.38
C SER A 153 -5.57 -13.98 16.31
N ALA A 154 -5.82 -12.66 16.25
CA ALA A 154 -4.75 -11.67 16.20
C ALA A 154 -3.90 -11.69 17.49
N ALA A 155 -2.58 -11.76 17.32
CA ALA A 155 -1.62 -11.79 18.42
C ALA A 155 -1.58 -10.48 19.26
N ALA A 156 -1.99 -9.35 18.65
CA ALA A 156 -2.05 -8.03 19.30
C ALA A 156 -3.32 -7.29 18.90
N THR A 157 -3.85 -6.47 19.82
CA THR A 157 -5.02 -5.62 19.57
C THR A 157 -4.67 -4.15 19.80
N PRO A 158 -4.76 -3.28 18.78
CA PRO A 158 -4.44 -1.85 18.92
C PRO A 158 -5.46 -1.12 19.80
N SER A 159 -5.05 -0.67 20.97
CA SER A 159 -5.92 0.05 21.91
C SER A 159 -6.00 1.56 21.64
N LYS A 160 -4.96 2.12 20.97
CA LYS A 160 -4.85 3.54 20.60
C LYS A 160 -4.63 3.72 19.09
N GLY A 161 -5.01 2.72 18.31
CA GLY A 161 -5.03 2.74 16.85
C GLY A 161 -6.40 3.14 16.31
N LEU A 162 -6.87 2.37 15.33
CA LEU A 162 -8.13 2.56 14.63
C LEU A 162 -9.17 1.46 14.92
N SER A 163 -9.00 0.72 16.03
CA SER A 163 -9.94 -0.34 16.41
C SER A 163 -11.38 0.14 16.44
N GLY A 164 -12.26 -0.62 15.79
CA GLY A 164 -13.68 -0.30 15.69
C GLY A 164 -14.03 0.83 14.72
N ARG A 165 -13.10 1.27 13.86
CA ARG A 165 -13.31 2.27 12.81
C ARG A 165 -13.57 1.63 11.46
N HIS A 166 -14.46 2.28 10.68
CA HIS A 166 -14.82 1.84 9.36
C HIS A 166 -14.40 2.92 8.37
N ILE A 167 -13.56 2.57 7.41
CA ILE A 167 -12.99 3.51 6.44
C ILE A 167 -13.39 3.05 5.04
N ALA A 168 -14.03 3.94 4.29
CA ALA A 168 -14.26 3.75 2.87
C ALA A 168 -13.08 4.37 2.10
N LEU A 169 -12.44 3.57 1.24
CA LEU A 169 -11.24 3.97 0.50
C LEU A 169 -11.33 3.46 -0.92
N TRP A 170 -10.87 4.22 -1.90
CA TRP A 170 -10.72 3.73 -3.27
C TRP A 170 -9.47 4.26 -3.95
N GLN A 171 -8.92 3.40 -4.78
CA GLN A 171 -7.76 3.63 -5.60
C GLN A 171 -8.19 4.14 -6.98
N SER A 172 -8.39 5.47 -7.11
CA SER A 172 -8.68 6.14 -8.37
C SER A 172 -9.73 5.44 -9.24
N HIS A 173 -9.40 5.21 -10.47
CA HIS A 173 -10.22 4.68 -11.54
C HIS A 173 -10.01 3.19 -11.75
N GLY A 174 -10.50 2.67 -12.86
CA GLY A 174 -10.26 1.34 -13.38
C GLY A 174 -10.72 1.27 -14.83
N ARG A 175 -10.48 0.15 -15.48
CA ARG A 175 -10.92 -0.09 -16.85
C ARG A 175 -12.45 0.04 -16.94
N TYR A 176 -12.96 0.70 -17.99
CA TYR A 176 -14.36 0.93 -18.19
C TYR A 176 -14.78 0.66 -19.65
N PHE A 177 -16.06 0.45 -19.86
CA PHE A 177 -16.64 0.31 -21.18
C PHE A 177 -16.99 1.68 -21.75
N ASP A 178 -16.33 2.07 -22.84
CA ASP A 178 -16.66 3.29 -23.58
C ASP A 178 -17.81 3.00 -24.55
N GLN A 179 -19.01 3.40 -24.17
CA GLN A 179 -20.20 3.12 -24.97
C GLN A 179 -20.19 3.74 -26.38
N PRO A 180 -19.76 5.01 -26.57
CA PRO A 180 -19.61 5.60 -27.90
C PRO A 180 -18.63 4.85 -28.81
N GLU A 181 -17.54 4.33 -28.27
CA GLU A 181 -16.51 3.61 -29.03
C GLU A 181 -16.74 2.09 -29.06
N ASN A 182 -17.71 1.59 -28.29
CA ASN A 182 -18.05 0.17 -28.15
C ASN A 182 -16.83 -0.69 -27.79
N CYS A 183 -16.05 -0.25 -26.81
CA CYS A 183 -14.85 -0.97 -26.40
C CYS A 183 -14.51 -0.75 -24.93
N TRP A 184 -13.76 -1.70 -24.34
CA TRP A 184 -13.19 -1.57 -23.02
C TRP A 184 -11.85 -0.83 -23.09
N LYS A 185 -11.66 0.19 -22.25
CA LYS A 185 -10.42 0.97 -22.20
C LYS A 185 -10.10 1.49 -20.80
N TRP A 186 -8.85 1.89 -20.61
CA TRP A 186 -8.43 2.61 -19.41
C TRP A 186 -8.97 4.05 -19.42
N GLN A 187 -9.18 4.62 -18.25
CA GLN A 187 -9.64 6.01 -18.15
C GLN A 187 -8.50 7.01 -18.40
N ARG A 188 -7.26 6.57 -18.22
CA ARG A 188 -6.07 7.41 -18.38
C ARG A 188 -5.04 6.76 -19.29
N ALA A 189 -4.19 7.62 -19.88
CA ALA A 189 -3.14 7.22 -20.79
C ALA A 189 -2.03 6.40 -20.11
N MET A 190 -1.40 5.52 -20.88
CA MET A 190 -0.22 4.75 -20.50
C MET A 190 1.03 5.61 -20.61
N LEU A 191 1.52 6.09 -19.45
CA LEU A 191 2.69 6.96 -19.36
C LEU A 191 3.61 6.47 -18.23
N TRP A 192 4.92 6.54 -18.45
CA TRP A 192 5.92 6.19 -17.44
C TRP A 192 5.74 4.77 -16.88
N GLN A 193 5.45 3.81 -17.79
CA GLN A 193 5.30 2.37 -17.53
C GLN A 193 4.01 1.99 -16.78
N THR A 194 3.05 2.90 -16.64
CA THR A 194 1.80 2.68 -15.91
C THR A 194 0.68 3.58 -16.43
N CYS A 195 -0.50 3.51 -15.82
CA CYS A 195 -1.55 4.53 -15.93
C CYS A 195 -2.10 4.83 -14.55
N GLU A 196 -2.82 5.95 -14.36
CA GLU A 196 -3.38 6.30 -13.06
C GLU A 196 -4.26 5.18 -12.48
N ASP A 197 -5.02 4.52 -13.33
CA ASP A 197 -5.95 3.43 -12.97
C ASP A 197 -5.27 2.23 -12.28
N LEU A 198 -4.01 1.96 -12.62
CA LEU A 198 -3.17 0.94 -12.01
C LEU A 198 -2.23 1.52 -10.96
N TYR A 199 -1.66 2.68 -11.22
CA TYR A 199 -0.62 3.30 -10.41
C TYR A 199 -1.07 3.51 -8.95
N THR A 200 -2.26 4.07 -8.77
CA THR A 200 -2.80 4.34 -7.42
C THR A 200 -3.03 3.07 -6.60
N GLN A 201 -3.32 1.94 -7.24
CA GLN A 201 -3.45 0.65 -6.56
C GLN A 201 -2.14 0.23 -5.90
N SER A 202 -0.99 0.55 -6.49
CA SER A 202 0.33 0.20 -5.96
C SER A 202 0.72 0.94 -4.68
N TYR A 203 -0.04 1.95 -4.27
CA TYR A 203 0.02 2.58 -2.94
C TYR A 203 -1.01 2.00 -1.99
N VAL A 204 -2.24 1.86 -2.50
CA VAL A 204 -3.41 1.56 -1.68
C VAL A 204 -3.40 0.10 -1.22
N LEU A 205 -3.28 -0.85 -2.16
CA LEU A 205 -3.43 -2.27 -1.85
C LEU A 205 -2.26 -2.86 -1.06
N PRO A 206 -0.96 -2.64 -1.43
CA PRO A 206 0.15 -3.24 -0.70
C PRO A 206 0.58 -2.48 0.55
N TYR A 207 0.22 -1.20 0.70
CA TYR A 207 0.72 -0.39 1.80
C TYR A 207 -0.38 0.25 2.65
N LEU A 208 -1.24 1.13 2.08
CA LEU A 208 -2.16 1.93 2.88
C LEU A 208 -3.23 1.09 3.56
N VAL A 209 -3.84 0.16 2.84
CA VAL A 209 -4.87 -0.74 3.39
C VAL A 209 -4.29 -1.59 4.53
N PRO A 210 -3.16 -2.31 4.37
CA PRO A 210 -2.54 -3.05 5.47
C PRO A 210 -2.18 -2.17 6.67
N MET A 211 -1.68 -0.94 6.46
CA MET A 211 -1.37 -0.03 7.58
C MET A 211 -2.62 0.35 8.38
N LEU A 212 -3.74 0.60 7.71
CA LEU A 212 -5.00 0.91 8.36
C LEU A 212 -5.58 -0.30 9.09
N GLU A 213 -5.52 -1.48 8.48
CA GLU A 213 -5.99 -2.74 9.05
C GLU A 213 -5.10 -3.20 10.24
N ASN A 214 -3.79 -3.08 10.14
CA ASN A 214 -2.85 -3.34 11.24
C ASN A 214 -3.06 -2.39 12.43
N ALA A 215 -3.60 -1.20 12.17
CA ALA A 215 -4.04 -0.28 13.23
C ALA A 215 -5.45 -0.60 13.77
N GLY A 216 -6.12 -1.64 13.24
CA GLY A 216 -7.42 -2.13 13.71
C GLY A 216 -8.65 -1.60 12.97
N ALA A 217 -8.49 -0.90 11.83
CA ALA A 217 -9.62 -0.46 11.03
C ALA A 217 -10.25 -1.59 10.20
N CYS A 218 -11.55 -1.50 9.96
CA CYS A 218 -12.22 -2.22 8.88
C CYS A 218 -12.17 -1.34 7.62
N VAL A 219 -11.39 -1.72 6.62
CA VAL A 219 -11.24 -0.98 5.37
C VAL A 219 -12.08 -1.61 4.28
N MET A 220 -12.94 -0.81 3.65
CA MET A 220 -13.84 -1.22 2.59
C MET A 220 -13.45 -0.55 1.28
N LEU A 221 -13.47 -1.31 0.19
CA LEU A 221 -13.10 -0.87 -1.15
C LEU A 221 -14.26 -1.15 -2.12
N PRO A 222 -14.56 -0.23 -3.07
CA PRO A 222 -15.58 -0.44 -4.11
C PRO A 222 -15.04 -1.15 -5.36
N ARG A 223 -13.81 -1.67 -5.28
CA ARG A 223 -13.14 -2.45 -6.33
C ARG A 223 -12.55 -3.70 -5.72
N GLU A 224 -12.32 -4.74 -6.54
CA GLU A 224 -11.64 -5.95 -6.08
C GLU A 224 -10.25 -5.60 -5.53
N ARG A 225 -9.94 -6.13 -4.35
CA ARG A 225 -8.65 -5.91 -3.69
C ARG A 225 -7.65 -7.04 -3.92
N ASP A 226 -8.11 -8.22 -4.35
CA ASP A 226 -7.24 -9.35 -4.66
C ASP A 226 -6.79 -9.31 -6.11
N VAL A 227 -5.48 -9.35 -6.30
CA VAL A 227 -4.84 -9.42 -7.63
C VAL A 227 -4.78 -10.84 -8.17
N GLN A 228 -5.28 -11.84 -7.42
CA GLN A 228 -5.35 -13.22 -7.86
C GLN A 228 -6.31 -13.39 -9.03
N LYS A 229 -5.83 -13.99 -10.11
CA LYS A 229 -6.64 -14.25 -11.32
C LYS A 229 -7.66 -15.37 -11.15
N PHE A 230 -7.44 -16.27 -10.19
CA PHE A 230 -8.41 -17.29 -9.87
C PHE A 230 -9.47 -16.78 -8.89
N GLU A 231 -10.69 -17.29 -9.06
CA GLU A 231 -11.81 -17.11 -8.13
C GLU A 231 -12.46 -18.45 -7.91
N VAL A 232 -12.70 -18.79 -6.66
CA VAL A 232 -13.46 -19.99 -6.27
C VAL A 232 -14.61 -19.57 -5.38
N LEU A 233 -15.80 -20.02 -5.74
CA LEU A 233 -17.04 -19.75 -5.02
C LEU A 233 -17.52 -21.04 -4.36
N ALA A 234 -17.86 -20.96 -3.08
CA ALA A 234 -18.50 -22.04 -2.36
C ALA A 234 -19.82 -21.52 -1.78
N ASP A 235 -20.92 -22.09 -2.22
CA ASP A 235 -22.28 -21.58 -2.02
C ASP A 235 -23.14 -22.62 -1.33
N ASN A 236 -24.03 -22.17 -0.43
CA ASN A 236 -24.94 -23.07 0.28
C ASN A 236 -25.97 -23.71 -0.67
N ASP A 237 -26.32 -23.09 -1.78
CA ASP A 237 -27.24 -23.62 -2.78
C ASP A 237 -26.54 -24.54 -3.81
N ALA A 238 -25.19 -24.60 -3.80
CA ALA A 238 -24.41 -25.42 -4.73
C ALA A 238 -24.10 -26.81 -4.16
N ALA A 239 -24.49 -27.86 -4.88
CA ALA A 239 -24.33 -29.24 -4.43
C ALA A 239 -22.87 -29.61 -4.11
N GLY A 240 -22.64 -30.11 -2.92
CA GLY A 240 -21.35 -30.61 -2.46
C GLY A 240 -20.34 -29.52 -2.04
N GLN A 241 -20.64 -28.26 -2.17
CA GLN A 241 -19.77 -27.14 -1.72
C GLN A 241 -20.04 -26.71 -0.27
N TYR A 242 -21.17 -27.09 0.27
CA TYR A 242 -21.66 -26.73 1.59
C TYR A 242 -22.18 -27.92 2.35
N ALA A 243 -22.04 -27.90 3.68
CA ALA A 243 -22.60 -28.91 4.58
C ALA A 243 -22.99 -28.30 5.92
N GLU A 244 -24.05 -28.80 6.54
CA GLU A 244 -24.55 -28.36 7.83
C GLU A 244 -24.53 -29.50 8.85
N THR A 245 -24.33 -29.15 10.11
CA THR A 245 -24.64 -30.00 11.28
C THR A 245 -25.46 -29.20 12.26
N GLY A 246 -26.43 -29.84 12.92
CA GLY A 246 -27.34 -29.15 13.86
C GLY A 246 -28.64 -28.74 13.22
N SER A 247 -29.25 -27.65 13.68
CA SER A 247 -30.62 -27.20 13.34
C SER A 247 -30.60 -25.94 12.51
N TRP A 248 -30.50 -26.08 11.18
CA TRP A 248 -30.55 -24.99 10.25
C TRP A 248 -31.90 -24.89 9.53
N GLU A 249 -32.31 -23.67 9.24
CA GLU A 249 -33.52 -23.39 8.43
C GLU A 249 -33.18 -22.46 7.26
N THR A 250 -34.01 -22.47 6.24
CA THR A 250 -33.88 -21.55 5.10
C THR A 250 -34.18 -20.13 5.55
N GLY A 251 -33.25 -19.18 5.23
CA GLY A 251 -33.39 -17.77 5.49
C GLY A 251 -33.98 -16.99 4.31
N GLY A 252 -33.59 -15.74 4.17
CA GLY A 252 -33.98 -14.85 3.09
C GLY A 252 -33.20 -15.11 1.77
N PRO A 253 -33.32 -14.17 0.80
CA PRO A 253 -32.51 -14.23 -0.43
C PRO A 253 -31.02 -14.16 -0.11
N GLY A 254 -30.23 -14.92 -0.87
CA GLY A 254 -28.78 -15.02 -0.75
C GLY A 254 -28.10 -15.01 -2.12
N PHE A 255 -26.82 -15.28 -2.09
CA PHE A 255 -26.01 -15.43 -3.28
C PHE A 255 -26.28 -16.75 -3.98
N ALA A 256 -26.24 -16.75 -5.32
CA ALA A 256 -26.06 -17.96 -6.11
C ALA A 256 -25.31 -17.65 -7.40
N HIS A 257 -24.35 -18.50 -7.74
CA HIS A 257 -23.58 -18.40 -8.98
C HIS A 257 -24.25 -19.23 -10.08
N LEU A 258 -25.34 -18.68 -10.64
CA LEU A 258 -26.16 -19.38 -11.65
C LEU A 258 -25.65 -19.21 -13.08
N ARG A 259 -24.76 -18.23 -13.31
CA ARG A 259 -24.26 -17.90 -14.64
C ARG A 259 -22.82 -17.38 -14.60
N GLN A 260 -22.11 -17.52 -15.73
CA GLN A 260 -20.72 -17.07 -15.87
C GLN A 260 -20.64 -15.54 -16.16
N VAL A 261 -21.67 -14.97 -16.77
CA VAL A 261 -21.72 -13.57 -17.20
C VAL A 261 -23.01 -12.95 -16.70
N TYR A 262 -22.90 -11.74 -16.16
CA TYR A 262 -24.01 -10.95 -15.64
C TYR A 262 -24.27 -9.76 -16.54
N HIS A 263 -25.57 -9.54 -16.85
CA HIS A 263 -26.06 -8.41 -17.63
C HIS A 263 -26.54 -7.29 -16.69
N THR A 264 -26.83 -6.13 -17.27
CA THR A 264 -27.33 -4.97 -16.52
C THR A 264 -28.55 -5.32 -15.68
N GLY A 265 -28.52 -4.97 -14.40
CA GLY A 265 -29.62 -5.18 -13.44
C GLY A 265 -29.66 -6.56 -12.80
N GLU A 266 -28.85 -7.52 -13.26
CA GLU A 266 -28.74 -8.83 -12.63
C GLU A 266 -27.91 -8.75 -11.35
N ASN A 267 -28.39 -9.40 -10.29
CA ASN A 267 -27.77 -9.36 -8.98
C ASN A 267 -27.67 -10.76 -8.38
N PRO A 268 -26.45 -11.34 -8.26
CA PRO A 268 -26.27 -12.71 -7.78
C PRO A 268 -26.74 -12.93 -6.33
N PHE A 269 -26.80 -11.88 -5.50
CA PHE A 269 -27.26 -11.96 -4.11
C PHE A 269 -28.79 -11.98 -3.95
N ARG A 270 -29.51 -12.12 -5.05
CA ARG A 270 -30.98 -12.31 -5.07
C ARG A 270 -31.43 -13.57 -5.77
N GLU A 271 -30.46 -14.38 -6.21
CA GLU A 271 -30.71 -15.58 -7.02
C GLU A 271 -30.68 -16.86 -6.19
N GLY A 272 -30.07 -16.81 -5.00
CA GLY A 272 -29.97 -17.91 -4.03
C GLY A 272 -30.77 -17.67 -2.76
N THR A 273 -30.49 -18.52 -1.78
CA THR A 273 -31.08 -18.50 -0.43
C THR A 273 -29.98 -18.44 0.62
N THR A 274 -30.31 -17.95 1.81
CA THR A 274 -29.43 -18.06 2.97
C THR A 274 -29.89 -19.19 3.88
N ARG A 275 -28.98 -19.63 4.76
CA ARG A 275 -29.28 -20.57 5.85
C ARG A 275 -29.14 -19.84 7.18
N ARG A 276 -29.92 -20.20 8.18
CA ARG A 276 -29.86 -19.57 9.50
C ARG A 276 -30.10 -20.55 10.63
N THR A 277 -29.50 -20.27 11.77
CA THR A 277 -29.70 -20.98 13.04
C THR A 277 -29.68 -20.01 14.21
N ARG A 278 -30.07 -20.49 15.40
CA ARG A 278 -30.02 -19.70 16.62
C ARG A 278 -28.72 -19.90 17.38
N THR A 279 -28.21 -18.80 17.93
CA THR A 279 -26.98 -18.80 18.70
C THR A 279 -27.15 -19.45 20.07
N VAL A 280 -26.02 -20.03 20.54
CA VAL A 280 -25.83 -20.55 21.89
C VAL A 280 -24.64 -19.84 22.56
N SER A 281 -24.68 -19.73 23.92
CA SER A 281 -23.60 -19.08 24.67
C SER A 281 -22.49 -20.04 25.10
N ASP A 282 -22.77 -21.31 25.05
CA ASP A 282 -21.84 -22.39 25.39
C ASP A 282 -21.14 -22.95 24.13
N ASP A 283 -20.77 -24.23 24.17
CA ASP A 283 -20.20 -24.91 23.02
C ASP A 283 -21.17 -24.94 21.83
N ALA A 284 -20.63 -24.68 20.65
CA ALA A 284 -21.41 -24.66 19.42
C ALA A 284 -22.11 -25.97 19.17
N THR A 285 -23.41 -25.92 18.92
CA THR A 285 -24.25 -27.10 18.57
C THR A 285 -24.43 -27.23 17.07
N ASP A 286 -24.37 -26.10 16.35
CA ASP A 286 -24.66 -26.04 14.93
C ASP A 286 -23.43 -25.46 14.20
N ARG A 287 -23.10 -26.09 13.06
CA ARG A 287 -21.98 -25.64 12.21
C ARG A 287 -22.36 -25.70 10.75
N ALA A 288 -21.87 -24.71 9.99
CA ALA A 288 -21.85 -24.68 8.53
C ALA A 288 -20.40 -24.76 8.04
N VAL A 289 -20.16 -25.50 6.97
CA VAL A 289 -18.83 -25.76 6.43
C VAL A 289 -18.85 -25.55 4.93
N TRP A 290 -17.97 -24.70 4.41
CA TRP A 290 -17.75 -24.51 2.97
C TRP A 290 -16.50 -25.24 2.50
N ARG A 291 -16.62 -25.91 1.35
CA ARG A 291 -15.55 -26.65 0.67
C ARG A 291 -15.31 -26.06 -0.70
N ALA A 292 -14.06 -25.72 -0.98
CA ALA A 292 -13.62 -25.17 -2.26
C ALA A 292 -12.57 -26.04 -2.92
N ASP A 293 -12.52 -26.04 -4.23
CA ASP A 293 -11.50 -26.70 -5.04
C ASP A 293 -10.51 -25.65 -5.53
N ILE A 294 -9.41 -25.49 -4.79
CA ILE A 294 -8.39 -24.47 -5.05
C ILE A 294 -7.56 -24.89 -6.27
N PRO A 295 -7.43 -24.07 -7.32
CA PRO A 295 -6.77 -24.47 -8.57
C PRO A 295 -5.26 -24.59 -8.43
N GLU A 296 -4.62 -23.66 -7.71
CA GLU A 296 -3.17 -23.61 -7.57
C GLU A 296 -2.78 -23.19 -6.15
N GLN A 297 -1.58 -23.59 -5.71
CA GLN A 297 -1.05 -23.09 -4.45
C GLN A 297 -0.78 -21.58 -4.55
N GLY A 298 -1.28 -20.82 -3.60
CA GLY A 298 -1.12 -19.38 -3.59
C GLY A 298 -1.80 -18.71 -2.42
N GLU A 299 -1.65 -17.39 -2.37
CA GLU A 299 -2.38 -16.53 -1.43
C GLU A 299 -3.64 -15.98 -2.07
N TYR A 300 -4.74 -16.09 -1.38
CA TYR A 300 -6.07 -15.69 -1.82
C TYR A 300 -6.78 -14.87 -0.76
N ALA A 301 -7.46 -13.81 -1.16
CA ALA A 301 -8.41 -13.13 -0.29
C ALA A 301 -9.63 -14.01 -0.04
N VAL A 302 -10.13 -13.99 1.19
CA VAL A 302 -11.34 -14.73 1.61
C VAL A 302 -12.41 -13.74 1.99
N TYR A 303 -13.60 -13.93 1.40
CA TYR A 303 -14.81 -13.15 1.65
C TYR A 303 -15.95 -14.09 2.05
N VAL A 304 -16.85 -13.55 2.89
CA VAL A 304 -18.08 -14.25 3.29
C VAL A 304 -19.29 -13.38 2.98
N SER A 305 -20.44 -14.00 2.79
CA SER A 305 -21.72 -13.33 2.72
C SER A 305 -22.73 -13.93 3.69
N TYR A 306 -23.74 -13.18 4.03
CA TYR A 306 -24.80 -13.54 4.97
C TYR A 306 -26.01 -12.61 4.84
N GLU A 307 -27.10 -12.97 5.48
CA GLU A 307 -28.28 -12.11 5.66
C GLU A 307 -28.16 -11.25 6.93
N SER A 308 -28.47 -9.97 6.86
CA SER A 308 -28.57 -9.08 8.03
C SER A 308 -30.03 -8.87 8.43
N THR A 309 -30.36 -9.18 9.66
CA THR A 309 -31.67 -8.92 10.28
C THR A 309 -31.52 -8.16 11.59
N PRO A 310 -32.60 -7.57 12.14
CA PRO A 310 -32.55 -6.95 13.47
C PRO A 310 -32.21 -7.96 14.61
N GLU A 311 -32.44 -9.23 14.38
CA GLU A 311 -32.15 -10.32 15.34
C GLU A 311 -30.78 -10.94 15.14
N SER A 312 -30.01 -10.56 14.14
CA SER A 312 -28.70 -11.14 13.84
C SER A 312 -27.71 -11.00 14.98
N ALA A 313 -26.80 -11.95 15.10
CA ALA A 313 -25.68 -11.92 16.04
C ALA A 313 -24.69 -10.80 15.65
N ASP A 314 -24.11 -10.13 16.63
CA ASP A 314 -23.07 -9.13 16.45
C ASP A 314 -21.66 -9.73 16.55
N ASP A 315 -21.55 -11.04 16.66
CA ASP A 315 -20.30 -11.80 16.82
C ASP A 315 -20.37 -13.21 16.23
N ALA A 316 -20.85 -13.38 15.00
CA ALA A 316 -20.83 -14.66 14.33
C ALA A 316 -19.39 -15.17 14.12
N HIS A 317 -19.09 -16.38 14.58
CA HIS A 317 -17.75 -16.95 14.59
C HIS A 317 -17.44 -17.70 13.29
N TYR A 318 -16.62 -17.08 12.44
CA TYR A 318 -16.05 -17.67 11.23
C TYR A 318 -14.62 -18.11 11.48
N THR A 319 -14.28 -19.32 11.03
CA THR A 319 -12.90 -19.85 11.04
C THR A 319 -12.46 -20.13 9.61
N VAL A 320 -11.34 -19.51 9.18
CA VAL A 320 -10.69 -19.80 7.91
C VAL A 320 -9.63 -20.88 8.13
N HIS A 321 -9.72 -21.98 7.37
CA HIS A 321 -8.75 -23.08 7.38
C HIS A 321 -7.76 -22.89 6.23
N HIS A 322 -6.46 -22.78 6.52
CA HIS A 322 -5.43 -22.45 5.54
C HIS A 322 -4.11 -23.16 5.84
N LEU A 323 -3.12 -23.03 4.98
CA LEU A 323 -1.82 -23.72 5.15
C LEU A 323 -1.05 -23.36 6.43
N GLY A 324 -1.35 -22.25 7.06
CA GLY A 324 -0.75 -21.82 8.34
C GLY A 324 -1.54 -22.26 9.57
N GLY A 325 -2.70 -22.90 9.38
CA GLY A 325 -3.59 -23.34 10.46
C GLY A 325 -5.00 -22.79 10.34
N GLU A 326 -5.56 -22.35 11.46
CA GLU A 326 -6.93 -21.82 11.55
C GLU A 326 -6.90 -20.39 12.06
N THR A 327 -7.62 -19.48 11.39
CA THR A 327 -7.77 -18.08 11.81
C THR A 327 -9.24 -17.75 12.05
N GLU A 328 -9.57 -17.30 13.25
CA GLU A 328 -10.93 -17.04 13.70
C GLU A 328 -11.28 -15.55 13.67
N TYR A 329 -12.50 -15.26 13.25
CA TYR A 329 -13.09 -13.92 13.16
C TYR A 329 -14.46 -13.87 13.81
N ALA A 330 -14.76 -12.77 14.51
CA ALA A 330 -16.12 -12.40 14.85
C ALA A 330 -16.65 -11.39 13.81
N VAL A 331 -17.74 -11.75 13.13
CA VAL A 331 -18.40 -10.91 12.13
C VAL A 331 -19.72 -10.39 12.70
N ASN A 332 -19.91 -9.07 12.65
CA ASN A 332 -21.15 -8.44 13.08
C ASN A 332 -22.20 -8.54 11.97
N GLN A 333 -23.03 -9.55 12.04
CA GLN A 333 -24.09 -9.79 11.04
C GLN A 333 -25.30 -8.87 11.15
N THR A 334 -25.33 -7.93 12.11
CA THR A 334 -26.36 -6.89 12.16
C THR A 334 -26.21 -5.82 11.07
N MET A 335 -25.07 -5.85 10.37
CA MET A 335 -24.71 -4.95 9.28
C MET A 335 -23.97 -5.72 8.16
N GLY A 336 -23.87 -5.18 6.97
CA GLY A 336 -23.06 -5.72 5.87
C GLY A 336 -23.69 -6.92 5.12
N GLY A 337 -24.94 -7.31 5.38
CA GLY A 337 -25.55 -8.44 4.70
C GLY A 337 -25.86 -8.19 3.22
N GLY A 338 -25.79 -9.26 2.41
CA GLY A 338 -26.07 -9.24 0.98
C GLY A 338 -24.95 -8.65 0.13
N THR A 339 -23.71 -8.74 0.60
CA THR A 339 -22.51 -8.38 -0.14
C THR A 339 -21.30 -9.18 0.35
N TRP A 340 -20.16 -9.03 -0.33
CA TRP A 340 -18.90 -9.65 0.07
C TRP A 340 -18.24 -8.91 1.22
N ILE A 341 -18.01 -9.59 2.34
CA ILE A 341 -17.30 -9.10 3.50
C ILE A 341 -15.93 -9.77 3.58
N TYR A 342 -14.89 -8.97 3.47
CA TYR A 342 -13.50 -9.44 3.52
C TYR A 342 -13.09 -9.86 4.94
N LEU A 343 -12.47 -11.04 5.05
CA LEU A 343 -11.90 -11.54 6.30
C LEU A 343 -10.39 -11.39 6.36
N GLY A 344 -9.67 -11.82 5.32
CA GLY A 344 -8.22 -11.85 5.29
C GLY A 344 -7.67 -12.43 4.00
N ARG A 345 -6.33 -12.48 3.89
CA ARG A 345 -5.62 -13.14 2.79
C ARG A 345 -4.84 -14.32 3.34
N PHE A 346 -4.97 -15.50 2.74
CA PHE A 346 -4.46 -16.76 3.27
C PHE A 346 -3.86 -17.62 2.18
N ALA A 347 -2.84 -18.39 2.57
CA ALA A 347 -2.23 -19.40 1.70
C ALA A 347 -3.04 -20.70 1.68
N PHE A 348 -3.37 -21.19 0.48
CA PHE A 348 -4.07 -22.46 0.28
C PHE A 348 -3.24 -23.42 -0.58
N ALA A 349 -3.38 -24.72 -0.32
CA ALA A 349 -2.91 -25.78 -1.20
C ALA A 349 -3.90 -26.02 -2.35
N PRO A 350 -3.44 -26.55 -3.51
CA PRO A 350 -4.36 -26.94 -4.57
C PRO A 350 -5.22 -28.14 -4.16
N GLY A 351 -6.42 -28.22 -4.74
CA GLY A 351 -7.37 -29.29 -4.55
C GLY A 351 -8.49 -28.96 -3.58
N ARG A 352 -9.38 -29.95 -3.39
CA ARG A 352 -10.60 -29.79 -2.60
C ARG A 352 -10.34 -29.85 -1.11
N GLN A 353 -10.75 -28.81 -0.39
CA GLN A 353 -10.55 -28.70 1.06
C GLN A 353 -11.67 -27.91 1.74
N GLU A 354 -11.80 -28.09 3.04
CA GLU A 354 -12.61 -27.20 3.87
C GLU A 354 -11.86 -25.86 3.99
N VAL A 355 -12.54 -24.76 3.69
CA VAL A 355 -11.92 -23.44 3.61
C VAL A 355 -12.44 -22.49 4.68
N VAL A 356 -13.74 -22.56 4.98
CA VAL A 356 -14.38 -21.74 6.01
C VAL A 356 -15.38 -22.57 6.78
N THR A 357 -15.44 -22.35 8.09
CA THR A 357 -16.52 -22.85 8.96
C THR A 357 -17.18 -21.69 9.68
N LEU A 358 -18.48 -21.81 9.94
CA LEU A 358 -19.27 -20.87 10.76
C LEU A 358 -19.94 -21.67 11.86
N SER A 359 -19.83 -21.21 13.10
CA SER A 359 -20.50 -21.82 14.23
C SER A 359 -21.59 -20.91 14.79
N ASN A 360 -22.58 -21.51 15.48
CA ASN A 360 -23.64 -20.76 16.14
C ASN A 360 -23.24 -20.28 17.55
N ARG A 361 -21.96 -20.38 17.93
CA ARG A 361 -21.47 -19.80 19.17
C ARG A 361 -21.56 -18.27 19.13
N SER A 362 -22.06 -17.68 20.21
CA SER A 362 -22.11 -16.22 20.38
C SER A 362 -22.17 -15.91 21.87
N ARG A 363 -21.72 -14.73 22.28
CA ARG A 363 -21.90 -14.27 23.68
C ARG A 363 -23.37 -14.10 24.06
N THR A 364 -24.26 -13.94 23.08
CA THR A 364 -25.69 -13.74 23.29
C THR A 364 -26.47 -14.89 22.67
N ALA A 365 -27.03 -15.76 23.46
CA ALA A 365 -27.87 -16.86 23.00
C ALA A 365 -29.19 -16.38 22.40
N GLY A 366 -29.74 -17.14 21.45
CA GLY A 366 -31.04 -16.90 20.82
C GLY A 366 -31.05 -15.87 19.70
N ARG A 367 -29.91 -15.26 19.34
CA ARG A 367 -29.74 -14.45 18.14
C ARG A 367 -29.72 -15.33 16.90
N ILE A 368 -29.70 -14.73 15.72
CA ILE A 368 -29.61 -15.43 14.43
C ILE A 368 -28.19 -15.34 13.90
N VAL A 369 -27.61 -16.48 13.57
CA VAL A 369 -26.44 -16.59 12.69
C VAL A 369 -26.91 -17.02 11.31
N SER A 370 -26.46 -16.31 10.28
CA SER A 370 -26.78 -16.58 8.89
C SER A 370 -25.53 -17.04 8.11
N ALA A 371 -25.69 -18.05 7.29
CA ALA A 371 -24.72 -18.59 6.35
C ALA A 371 -25.22 -18.39 4.91
N ASP A 372 -24.31 -18.04 3.99
CA ASP A 372 -24.61 -17.83 2.57
C ASP A 372 -23.44 -18.39 1.75
N ALA A 373 -22.61 -17.56 1.14
CA ALA A 373 -21.52 -17.99 0.28
C ALA A 373 -20.14 -17.53 0.80
N VAL A 374 -19.11 -18.21 0.32
CA VAL A 374 -17.70 -17.89 0.50
C VAL A 374 -17.06 -17.66 -0.87
N LYS A 375 -16.34 -16.54 -1.02
CA LYS A 375 -15.55 -16.22 -2.20
C LYS A 375 -14.07 -16.23 -1.85
N ILE A 376 -13.24 -16.90 -2.67
CA ILE A 376 -11.80 -17.03 -2.52
C ILE A 376 -11.14 -16.54 -3.80
N GLY A 377 -10.27 -15.54 -3.68
CA GLY A 377 -9.56 -14.95 -4.81
C GLY A 377 -10.30 -13.82 -5.52
N GLY A 378 -9.65 -13.19 -6.49
CA GLY A 378 -10.12 -12.03 -7.23
C GLY A 378 -10.95 -12.36 -8.46
N GLY A 379 -10.42 -13.22 -9.33
CA GLY A 379 -11.05 -13.64 -10.57
C GLY A 379 -11.01 -12.62 -11.70
N PHE A 380 -11.73 -12.93 -12.77
CA PHE A 380 -11.93 -12.06 -13.93
C PHE A 380 -13.25 -11.29 -13.84
N GLY A 381 -13.31 -10.15 -14.55
CA GLY A 381 -14.56 -9.41 -14.72
C GLY A 381 -15.61 -10.25 -15.41
N ASN A 382 -16.83 -10.23 -14.87
CA ASN A 382 -17.94 -11.05 -15.34
C ASN A 382 -19.19 -10.22 -15.65
N VAL A 383 -19.09 -8.90 -15.70
CA VAL A 383 -20.19 -8.01 -16.10
C VAL A 383 -20.04 -7.66 -17.58
N ALA A 384 -20.97 -8.11 -18.39
CA ALA A 384 -20.98 -7.81 -19.83
C ALA A 384 -21.58 -6.44 -20.11
N ARG A 385 -21.02 -5.77 -21.13
CA ARG A 385 -21.45 -4.44 -21.56
C ARG A 385 -21.67 -4.36 -23.06
N THR A 386 -22.54 -3.45 -23.44
CA THR A 386 -22.86 -3.07 -24.83
C THR A 386 -23.31 -1.61 -24.82
N PRO A 387 -23.20 -0.87 -25.94
CA PRO A 387 -23.76 0.46 -26.04
C PRO A 387 -25.24 0.52 -25.69
N CYS A 388 -25.69 1.59 -25.05
CA CYS A 388 -27.10 1.81 -24.79
C CYS A 388 -27.86 2.06 -26.09
N ASP A 389 -29.19 1.83 -26.09
CA ASP A 389 -30.02 1.89 -27.29
C ASP A 389 -29.89 3.18 -28.08
N SER A 390 -29.68 4.31 -27.41
CA SER A 390 -29.54 5.61 -28.07
C SER A 390 -28.21 5.78 -28.85
N LEU A 391 -27.23 4.92 -28.61
CA LEU A 391 -25.94 4.91 -29.28
C LEU A 391 -25.83 3.82 -30.34
N ARG A 392 -26.76 2.86 -30.37
CA ARG A 392 -26.72 1.77 -31.35
C ARG A 392 -27.09 2.29 -32.74
N LEU A 393 -26.28 1.90 -33.71
CA LEU A 393 -26.52 2.21 -35.11
C LEU A 393 -27.57 1.22 -35.68
N PRO A 394 -28.48 1.67 -36.57
CA PRO A 394 -29.40 0.78 -37.27
C PRO A 394 -28.62 -0.30 -38.06
N ASP A 395 -29.15 -1.49 -38.12
CA ASP A 395 -28.63 -2.63 -38.88
C ASP A 395 -27.21 -3.11 -38.43
N THR A 396 -26.81 -2.75 -37.20
CA THR A 396 -25.56 -3.22 -36.59
C THR A 396 -25.88 -4.17 -35.45
N GLU A 397 -25.30 -5.38 -35.50
CA GLU A 397 -25.37 -6.34 -34.40
C GLU A 397 -24.31 -5.95 -33.36
N TYR A 398 -24.75 -5.83 -32.09
CA TYR A 398 -23.86 -5.57 -30.95
C TYR A 398 -23.84 -6.78 -30.04
N VAL A 399 -22.66 -7.29 -29.76
CA VAL A 399 -22.44 -8.39 -28.82
C VAL A 399 -22.12 -7.79 -27.46
N GLU A 400 -22.74 -8.32 -26.40
CA GLU A 400 -22.39 -7.96 -25.04
C GLU A 400 -21.11 -8.69 -24.63
N GLU A 401 -20.11 -7.94 -24.21
CA GLU A 401 -18.79 -8.48 -23.87
C GLU A 401 -18.35 -8.05 -22.48
N THR A 402 -17.71 -8.97 -21.76
CA THR A 402 -16.99 -8.66 -20.52
C THR A 402 -15.65 -7.96 -20.84
N SER A 403 -15.00 -7.41 -19.83
CA SER A 403 -13.70 -6.75 -20.02
C SER A 403 -12.60 -7.70 -20.53
N GLY A 404 -12.73 -8.99 -20.26
CA GLY A 404 -11.68 -9.98 -20.49
C GLY A 404 -10.46 -9.82 -19.57
N TYR A 405 -10.56 -8.95 -18.56
CA TYR A 405 -9.47 -8.59 -17.65
C TYR A 405 -9.70 -9.10 -16.23
N PRO A 406 -8.64 -9.31 -15.45
CA PRO A 406 -8.77 -9.57 -14.02
C PRO A 406 -9.61 -8.47 -13.35
N ARG A 407 -10.45 -8.86 -12.39
CA ARG A 407 -11.43 -7.96 -11.78
C ARG A 407 -10.80 -6.77 -11.06
N PHE A 408 -9.58 -6.93 -10.52
CA PHE A 408 -8.86 -5.81 -9.90
C PHE A 408 -8.52 -4.67 -10.89
N CYS A 409 -8.50 -4.94 -12.19
CA CYS A 409 -8.30 -3.94 -13.24
C CYS A 409 -9.56 -3.12 -13.53
N GLU A 410 -10.75 -3.64 -13.21
CA GLU A 410 -12.02 -3.01 -13.56
C GLU A 410 -12.39 -1.86 -12.63
N GLY A 411 -13.18 -0.92 -13.17
CA GLY A 411 -13.78 0.17 -12.40
C GLY A 411 -14.78 -0.31 -11.35
N ALA A 412 -15.10 0.58 -10.42
CA ALA A 412 -15.97 0.29 -9.28
C ALA A 412 -17.37 -0.16 -9.70
N ARG A 413 -17.90 0.43 -10.79
CA ARG A 413 -19.24 0.11 -11.30
C ARG A 413 -19.47 -1.39 -11.47
N TYR A 414 -18.51 -2.13 -11.99
CA TYR A 414 -18.64 -3.56 -12.31
C TYR A 414 -18.52 -4.43 -11.08
N TRP A 415 -17.53 -4.11 -10.21
CA TRP A 415 -17.40 -4.77 -8.91
C TRP A 415 -18.66 -4.61 -8.07
N LEU A 416 -19.24 -3.40 -8.00
CA LEU A 416 -20.42 -3.13 -7.17
C LEU A 416 -21.64 -3.93 -7.63
N GLN A 417 -21.81 -4.12 -8.93
CA GLN A 417 -22.86 -5.02 -9.46
C GLN A 417 -22.60 -6.46 -9.01
N TRP A 418 -21.38 -6.98 -9.22
CA TRP A 418 -20.98 -8.32 -8.80
C TRP A 418 -21.08 -8.52 -7.29
N ALA A 419 -20.79 -7.49 -6.51
CA ALA A 419 -20.87 -7.50 -5.05
C ALA A 419 -22.28 -7.27 -4.50
N GLY A 420 -23.33 -7.32 -5.33
CA GLY A 420 -24.72 -7.34 -4.90
C GLY A 420 -25.36 -5.99 -4.61
N PHE A 421 -24.68 -4.87 -4.88
CA PHE A 421 -25.27 -3.55 -4.67
C PHE A 421 -26.45 -3.29 -5.63
N PRO A 422 -27.45 -2.49 -5.20
CA PRO A 422 -28.57 -2.11 -6.06
C PRO A 422 -28.12 -1.31 -7.28
N GLU A 423 -28.84 -1.46 -8.39
CA GLU A 423 -28.56 -0.76 -9.66
C GLU A 423 -28.42 0.76 -9.47
N ALA A 424 -29.22 1.39 -8.64
CA ALA A 424 -29.14 2.82 -8.34
C ALA A 424 -27.77 3.26 -7.74
N VAL A 425 -26.98 2.33 -7.21
CA VAL A 425 -25.63 2.61 -6.67
C VAL A 425 -24.60 2.64 -7.78
N TYR A 426 -24.61 1.66 -8.68
CA TYR A 426 -23.58 1.52 -9.70
C TYR A 426 -23.96 2.10 -11.08
N THR A 427 -25.19 2.55 -11.28
CA THR A 427 -25.64 3.18 -12.52
C THR A 427 -26.34 4.53 -12.30
N PRO A 428 -25.73 5.49 -11.62
CA PRO A 428 -26.35 6.79 -11.37
C PRO A 428 -26.68 7.59 -12.64
N LYS A 429 -26.18 7.17 -13.82
CA LYS A 429 -26.54 7.67 -15.16
C LYS A 429 -27.43 6.71 -15.95
N ASN A 430 -28.08 5.75 -15.26
CA ASN A 430 -29.00 4.79 -15.87
C ASN A 430 -28.36 3.99 -17.03
N ASN A 431 -27.09 3.55 -16.87
CA ASN A 431 -26.35 2.79 -17.88
C ASN A 431 -26.13 3.50 -19.24
N THR A 432 -26.19 4.82 -19.31
CA THR A 432 -25.98 5.58 -20.55
C THR A 432 -24.56 6.12 -20.71
N ASP A 433 -23.74 6.01 -19.69
CA ASP A 433 -22.37 6.55 -19.67
C ASP A 433 -21.57 5.84 -18.55
N ASP A 434 -20.87 4.78 -18.89
CA ASP A 434 -20.14 3.96 -17.91
C ASP A 434 -19.01 4.74 -17.23
N TYR A 435 -18.37 5.69 -17.91
CA TYR A 435 -17.37 6.56 -17.31
C TYR A 435 -17.96 7.36 -16.13
N LYS A 436 -19.14 7.96 -16.34
CA LYS A 436 -19.82 8.70 -15.27
C LYS A 436 -20.40 7.78 -14.23
N ASP A 437 -20.98 6.65 -14.63
CA ASP A 437 -21.47 5.65 -13.71
C ASP A 437 -20.35 5.16 -12.79
N ASP A 438 -19.14 4.93 -13.30
CA ASP A 438 -18.00 4.48 -12.52
C ASP A 438 -17.58 5.50 -11.45
N TYR A 439 -17.24 6.75 -11.80
CA TYR A 439 -16.77 7.69 -10.78
C TYR A 439 -17.86 8.14 -9.81
N MET A 440 -19.11 8.15 -10.24
CA MET A 440 -20.23 8.50 -9.37
C MET A 440 -20.59 7.37 -8.41
N SER A 441 -20.48 6.12 -8.86
CA SER A 441 -20.84 4.94 -8.06
C SER A 441 -20.06 4.85 -6.75
N ARG A 442 -18.79 5.25 -6.73
CA ARG A 442 -17.94 5.24 -5.53
C ARG A 442 -18.54 6.06 -4.40
N ALA A 443 -19.07 7.24 -4.72
CA ALA A 443 -19.72 8.11 -3.75
C ALA A 443 -21.10 7.58 -3.30
N HIS A 444 -21.89 7.01 -4.22
CA HIS A 444 -23.15 6.35 -3.89
C HIS A 444 -22.95 5.09 -3.05
N TRP A 445 -21.88 4.33 -3.35
CA TRP A 445 -21.48 3.17 -2.56
C TRP A 445 -21.20 3.53 -1.09
N VAL A 446 -20.47 4.61 -0.82
CA VAL A 446 -20.26 5.08 0.56
C VAL A 446 -21.59 5.31 1.29
N ASN A 447 -22.56 5.93 0.62
CA ASN A 447 -23.88 6.16 1.19
C ASN A 447 -24.67 4.85 1.36
N ALA A 448 -24.54 3.90 0.43
CA ALA A 448 -25.15 2.58 0.54
C ALA A 448 -24.58 1.75 1.70
N LEU A 449 -23.27 1.84 1.96
CA LEU A 449 -22.66 1.23 3.16
C LEU A 449 -23.33 1.76 4.43
N MET A 450 -23.54 3.07 4.52
CA MET A 450 -24.02 3.74 5.73
C MET A 450 -25.53 3.72 5.92
N GLY A 451 -26.30 3.55 4.89
CA GLY A 451 -27.77 3.64 4.97
C GLY A 451 -28.31 2.77 6.11
N GLY A 452 -29.18 3.35 6.96
CA GLY A 452 -29.70 2.72 8.16
C GLY A 452 -28.79 2.76 9.39
N SER A 453 -27.56 3.30 9.28
CA SER A 453 -26.68 3.58 10.42
C SER A 453 -26.95 4.95 11.03
N GLU A 454 -26.32 5.25 12.17
CA GLU A 454 -26.35 6.59 12.80
C GLU A 454 -25.87 7.73 11.89
N ARG A 455 -25.08 7.41 10.87
CA ARG A 455 -24.55 8.40 9.90
C ARG A 455 -25.58 8.80 8.85
N LEU A 456 -26.46 7.85 8.48
CA LEU A 456 -27.48 8.04 7.45
C LEU A 456 -28.78 7.26 7.81
N PRO A 457 -29.47 7.63 8.92
CA PRO A 457 -30.52 6.79 9.51
C PRO A 457 -31.77 6.64 8.65
N ASP A 458 -32.10 7.64 7.84
CA ASP A 458 -33.35 7.67 7.06
C ASP A 458 -33.22 7.03 5.65
N SER A 459 -32.06 6.44 5.34
CA SER A 459 -31.80 5.77 4.05
C SER A 459 -31.65 4.26 4.23
N ALA A 460 -32.06 3.49 3.24
CA ALA A 460 -31.77 2.05 3.21
C ALA A 460 -30.30 1.82 2.84
N GLY A 461 -29.67 0.79 3.44
CA GLY A 461 -28.30 0.41 3.16
C GLY A 461 -27.80 -0.70 4.09
N LEU A 462 -26.49 -0.86 4.14
CA LEU A 462 -25.83 -1.97 4.84
C LEU A 462 -25.59 -1.71 6.34
N ARG A 463 -26.00 -0.57 6.86
CA ARG A 463 -25.87 -0.15 8.28
C ARG A 463 -24.43 -0.02 8.80
N ILE A 464 -23.42 -0.05 7.94
CA ILE A 464 -22.02 0.09 8.35
C ILE A 464 -21.74 1.56 8.68
N PRO A 465 -21.38 1.90 9.92
CA PRO A 465 -21.20 3.29 10.33
C PRO A 465 -19.81 3.80 9.92
N VAL A 466 -19.66 4.16 8.64
CA VAL A 466 -18.39 4.69 8.07
C VAL A 466 -17.96 5.96 8.79
N ASP A 467 -16.69 6.08 9.14
CA ASP A 467 -16.12 7.24 9.84
C ASP A 467 -15.67 8.34 8.88
N MET A 468 -15.09 7.93 7.76
CA MET A 468 -14.61 8.83 6.72
C MET A 468 -14.45 8.11 5.39
N ALA A 469 -14.28 8.87 4.32
CA ALA A 469 -13.95 8.34 3.00
C ALA A 469 -12.69 9.03 2.42
N LEU A 470 -11.92 8.28 1.64
CA LEU A 470 -10.73 8.76 0.93
C LEU A 470 -10.75 8.30 -0.52
N ALA A 471 -10.69 9.27 -1.45
CA ALA A 471 -10.40 9.04 -2.86
C ALA A 471 -8.89 9.24 -3.08
N PHE A 472 -8.17 8.20 -3.43
CA PHE A 472 -6.74 8.27 -3.69
C PHE A 472 -6.49 8.33 -5.19
N HIS A 473 -6.07 9.50 -5.67
CA HIS A 473 -5.83 9.82 -7.08
C HIS A 473 -4.41 10.31 -7.32
N SER A 474 -4.03 10.39 -8.59
CA SER A 474 -2.92 11.18 -9.09
C SER A 474 -3.42 12.16 -10.15
N ASP A 475 -2.92 13.38 -10.11
CA ASP A 475 -3.35 14.46 -10.99
C ASP A 475 -2.64 14.42 -12.36
N ALA A 476 -3.13 15.19 -13.29
CA ALA A 476 -2.50 15.43 -14.58
C ALA A 476 -1.71 16.74 -14.58
N GLY A 477 -0.85 16.91 -15.57
CA GLY A 477 -0.11 18.14 -15.85
C GLY A 477 1.38 18.04 -15.57
N VAL A 478 2.12 18.95 -16.16
CA VAL A 478 3.58 18.95 -16.17
C VAL A 478 4.13 20.28 -15.72
N ARG A 479 5.37 20.29 -15.19
CA ARG A 479 6.17 21.49 -14.95
C ARG A 479 7.35 21.56 -15.90
N ASP A 480 7.76 22.78 -16.20
CA ASP A 480 8.95 23.01 -17.01
C ASP A 480 10.22 22.55 -16.30
N GLY A 481 11.18 22.11 -17.06
CA GLY A 481 12.43 21.57 -16.56
C GLY A 481 12.20 20.27 -15.78
N ASP A 482 12.78 20.18 -14.59
CA ASP A 482 12.67 19.08 -13.66
C ASP A 482 11.83 19.44 -12.41
N GLY A 483 10.84 20.32 -12.60
CA GLY A 483 10.01 20.83 -11.51
C GLY A 483 9.00 19.82 -10.99
N ILE A 484 8.80 19.81 -9.67
CA ILE A 484 7.78 18.98 -8.99
C ILE A 484 6.40 19.62 -9.09
N VAL A 485 5.38 18.85 -9.43
CA VAL A 485 3.96 19.26 -9.34
C VAL A 485 3.47 19.15 -7.90
N GLY A 486 3.68 18.00 -7.27
CA GLY A 486 3.41 17.76 -5.86
C GLY A 486 1.93 17.53 -5.51
N THR A 487 1.61 17.65 -4.22
CA THR A 487 0.36 17.11 -3.62
C THR A 487 -0.74 18.16 -3.48
N LEU A 488 -1.95 17.83 -3.96
CA LEU A 488 -3.18 18.59 -3.83
C LEU A 488 -4.20 17.83 -2.97
N GLY A 489 -4.88 18.53 -2.07
CA GLY A 489 -6.01 17.99 -1.33
C GLY A 489 -7.31 18.70 -1.72
N ILE A 490 -8.38 17.93 -1.95
CA ILE A 490 -9.70 18.45 -2.35
C ILE A 490 -10.75 17.99 -1.34
N CYS A 491 -11.58 18.93 -0.91
CA CYS A 491 -12.77 18.66 -0.09
C CYS A 491 -13.95 19.52 -0.57
N TYR A 492 -15.15 19.28 -0.05
CA TYR A 492 -16.29 20.13 -0.29
C TYR A 492 -17.13 20.37 0.97
N THR A 493 -17.26 21.65 1.35
CA THR A 493 -17.89 22.02 2.64
C THR A 493 -19.27 22.65 2.51
N ARG A 494 -19.80 22.83 1.29
CA ARG A 494 -21.00 23.68 1.06
C ARG A 494 -22.29 22.92 0.82
N GLU A 495 -22.23 21.62 0.55
CA GLU A 495 -23.40 20.78 0.31
C GLU A 495 -24.34 20.79 1.53
N ASN A 496 -25.65 20.72 1.30
CA ASN A 496 -26.68 20.68 2.33
C ASN A 496 -26.52 21.77 3.42
N GLY A 497 -26.22 23.00 3.00
CA GLY A 497 -26.01 24.10 3.95
C GLY A 497 -24.75 23.97 4.82
N GLY A 498 -23.79 23.13 4.41
CA GLY A 498 -22.54 22.91 5.13
C GLY A 498 -22.60 21.83 6.19
N LYS A 499 -23.60 20.96 6.13
CA LYS A 499 -23.77 19.86 7.09
C LYS A 499 -23.97 18.52 6.40
N PHE A 500 -23.54 17.46 7.05
CA PHE A 500 -23.92 16.10 6.74
C PHE A 500 -25.35 15.81 7.25
N VAL A 501 -25.98 14.76 6.73
CA VAL A 501 -27.34 14.36 7.14
C VAL A 501 -27.40 14.10 8.66
N GLY A 502 -26.39 13.45 9.23
CA GLY A 502 -26.25 13.26 10.68
C GLY A 502 -25.95 14.54 11.49
N GLY A 503 -26.03 15.73 10.87
CA GLY A 503 -25.88 17.04 11.52
C GLY A 503 -24.45 17.53 11.71
N ALA A 504 -23.44 16.72 11.45
CA ALA A 504 -22.03 17.10 11.56
C ALA A 504 -21.63 18.16 10.53
N ASP A 505 -20.69 19.03 10.89
CA ASP A 505 -20.21 20.10 10.01
C ASP A 505 -19.31 19.55 8.92
N ARG A 506 -19.53 19.94 7.66
CA ARG A 506 -18.72 19.52 6.51
C ARG A 506 -17.29 20.08 6.51
N TYR A 507 -16.96 21.04 7.36
CA TYR A 507 -15.56 21.47 7.58
C TYR A 507 -14.69 20.36 8.17
N ARG A 508 -15.28 19.27 8.71
CA ARG A 508 -14.54 18.06 9.07
C ARG A 508 -13.85 17.41 7.86
N SER A 509 -14.42 17.53 6.66
CA SER A 509 -13.72 17.12 5.42
C SER A 509 -12.47 17.95 5.16
N ARG A 510 -12.52 19.27 5.43
CA ARG A 510 -11.35 20.13 5.33
C ARG A 510 -10.29 19.78 6.37
N ASP A 511 -10.70 19.48 7.60
CA ASP A 511 -9.78 19.06 8.67
C ASP A 511 -9.04 17.77 8.27
N LEU A 512 -9.76 16.77 7.73
CA LEU A 512 -9.19 15.54 7.20
C LEU A 512 -8.18 15.84 6.09
N THR A 513 -8.57 16.65 5.11
CA THR A 513 -7.74 17.01 3.95
C THR A 513 -6.47 17.75 4.38
N ASP A 514 -6.58 18.70 5.31
CA ASP A 514 -5.44 19.45 5.84
C ASP A 514 -4.45 18.54 6.58
N LEU A 515 -4.95 17.66 7.45
CA LEU A 515 -4.09 16.76 8.25
C LEU A 515 -3.36 15.76 7.37
N VAL A 516 -4.05 15.14 6.42
CA VAL A 516 -3.45 14.15 5.49
C VAL A 516 -2.45 14.84 4.57
N GLN A 517 -2.85 15.91 3.87
CA GLN A 517 -1.94 16.61 2.96
C GLN A 517 -0.71 17.17 3.68
N THR A 518 -0.88 17.72 4.88
CA THR A 518 0.25 18.23 5.67
C THR A 518 1.22 17.12 6.00
N GLN A 519 0.71 15.98 6.47
CA GLN A 519 1.56 14.85 6.85
C GLN A 519 2.34 14.31 5.64
N VAL A 520 1.66 14.15 4.49
CA VAL A 520 2.29 13.68 3.24
C VAL A 520 3.42 14.64 2.82
N VAL A 521 3.12 15.93 2.71
CA VAL A 521 4.10 16.92 2.27
C VAL A 521 5.29 17.03 3.22
N GLU A 522 5.04 17.04 4.53
CA GLU A 522 6.11 17.16 5.53
C GLU A 522 7.02 15.92 5.57
N ASP A 523 6.44 14.73 5.49
CA ASP A 523 7.23 13.49 5.50
C ASP A 523 8.08 13.36 4.22
N ILE A 524 7.52 13.67 3.04
CA ILE A 524 8.30 13.68 1.79
C ILE A 524 9.43 14.70 1.85
N ARG A 525 9.18 15.92 2.31
CA ARG A 525 10.20 16.96 2.41
C ARG A 525 11.35 16.60 3.36
N ARG A 526 11.07 15.83 4.40
CA ARG A 526 12.08 15.42 5.38
C ARG A 526 12.93 14.23 4.95
N THR A 527 12.42 13.41 4.03
CA THR A 527 13.03 12.12 3.69
C THR A 527 13.45 11.96 2.25
N PHE A 528 12.69 12.48 1.29
CA PHE A 528 12.95 12.21 -0.13
C PHE A 528 13.26 13.47 -0.94
N GLU A 529 12.44 14.51 -0.81
CA GLU A 529 12.50 15.67 -1.70
C GLU A 529 12.14 16.94 -0.94
N PRO A 530 13.14 17.72 -0.48
CA PRO A 530 12.92 18.97 0.25
C PRO A 530 12.09 20.00 -0.52
N ASP A 531 12.15 19.97 -1.86
CA ASP A 531 11.43 20.86 -2.75
C ASP A 531 10.04 20.35 -3.12
N TRP A 532 9.54 19.30 -2.46
CA TRP A 532 8.20 18.76 -2.70
C TRP A 532 7.15 19.83 -2.53
N GLN A 533 6.28 19.97 -3.53
CA GLN A 533 5.34 21.06 -3.58
C GLN A 533 4.05 20.74 -2.83
N ARG A 534 3.66 21.65 -1.93
CA ARG A 534 2.30 21.69 -1.39
C ARG A 534 1.44 22.54 -2.34
N ARG A 535 0.37 21.94 -2.85
CA ARG A 535 -0.68 22.65 -3.56
C ARG A 535 -1.80 23.04 -2.59
N GLY A 536 -2.78 23.81 -3.03
CA GLY A 536 -3.83 24.32 -2.14
C GLY A 536 -4.74 23.24 -1.53
N LEU A 537 -5.41 23.59 -0.45
CA LEU A 537 -6.56 22.84 0.07
C LEU A 537 -7.81 23.31 -0.68
N TRP A 538 -8.16 22.64 -1.79
CA TRP A 538 -9.28 23.10 -2.63
C TRP A 538 -10.63 22.72 -2.03
N ASN A 539 -11.49 23.74 -1.89
CA ASN A 539 -12.90 23.55 -1.58
C ASN A 539 -13.72 23.59 -2.87
N ARG A 540 -13.79 22.46 -3.59
CA ARG A 540 -14.44 22.34 -4.91
C ARG A 540 -15.42 21.18 -4.95
N ALA A 541 -16.49 21.35 -5.72
CA ALA A 541 -17.63 20.44 -5.83
C ALA A 541 -17.33 19.20 -6.73
N TYR A 542 -16.18 18.54 -6.52
CA TYR A 542 -15.93 17.24 -7.13
C TYR A 542 -16.96 16.23 -6.60
N TYR A 543 -17.41 15.34 -7.46
CA TYR A 543 -18.51 14.43 -7.12
C TYR A 543 -18.14 13.55 -5.92
N GLU A 544 -16.95 12.95 -5.95
CA GLU A 544 -16.40 12.09 -4.90
C GLU A 544 -16.15 12.82 -3.57
N ALA A 545 -15.91 14.11 -3.59
CA ALA A 545 -15.75 14.93 -2.37
C ALA A 545 -17.08 15.47 -1.83
N ARG A 546 -18.12 15.57 -2.67
CA ARG A 546 -19.38 16.24 -2.36
C ARG A 546 -20.48 15.31 -1.90
N VAL A 547 -20.65 14.18 -2.60
CA VAL A 547 -21.80 13.29 -2.44
C VAL A 547 -21.74 12.37 -1.22
N PRO A 548 -20.58 11.85 -0.79
CA PRO A 548 -20.53 11.03 0.41
C PRO A 548 -21.09 11.75 1.63
N GLY A 549 -21.86 11.02 2.43
CA GLY A 549 -22.52 11.52 3.65
C GLY A 549 -21.59 11.60 4.87
N VAL A 550 -20.30 11.37 4.71
CA VAL A 550 -19.25 11.43 5.75
C VAL A 550 -18.13 12.37 5.35
N PRO A 551 -17.25 12.76 6.30
CA PRO A 551 -16.05 13.50 5.98
C PRO A 551 -15.23 12.78 4.91
N THR A 552 -15.01 13.48 3.80
CA THR A 552 -14.34 12.91 2.63
C THR A 552 -13.27 13.86 2.12
N MET A 553 -12.12 13.29 1.73
CA MET A 553 -11.12 13.99 0.94
C MET A 553 -10.86 13.25 -0.37
N LEU A 554 -10.46 14.02 -1.39
CA LEU A 554 -9.84 13.51 -2.59
C LEU A 554 -8.37 13.98 -2.56
N LEU A 555 -7.47 13.01 -2.57
CA LEU A 555 -6.03 13.23 -2.59
C LEU A 555 -5.53 13.09 -4.03
N GLU A 556 -4.95 14.16 -4.55
CA GLU A 556 -4.13 14.14 -5.75
C GLU A 556 -2.67 14.12 -5.30
N LEU A 557 -2.09 12.92 -5.21
CA LEU A 557 -0.78 12.74 -4.59
C LEU A 557 0.31 13.50 -5.32
N LEU A 558 0.36 13.35 -6.64
CA LEU A 558 1.38 13.88 -7.54
C LEU A 558 0.81 13.91 -8.95
N SER A 559 1.58 14.35 -9.95
CA SER A 559 1.15 14.25 -11.35
C SER A 559 1.75 13.02 -12.03
N HIS A 560 0.87 12.11 -12.49
CA HIS A 560 1.28 10.96 -13.29
C HIS A 560 1.79 11.33 -14.69
N GLN A 561 1.62 12.57 -15.15
CA GLN A 561 2.17 13.08 -16.40
C GLN A 561 3.56 13.72 -16.22
N ASN A 562 3.97 14.01 -15.00
CA ASN A 562 5.21 14.73 -14.71
C ASN A 562 6.35 13.78 -14.34
N PHE A 563 7.38 13.68 -15.19
CA PHE A 563 8.49 12.75 -14.96
C PHE A 563 9.22 12.97 -13.64
N ALA A 564 9.39 14.22 -13.22
CA ALA A 564 10.02 14.54 -11.95
C ALA A 564 9.26 13.95 -10.74
N ASP A 565 7.92 13.96 -10.78
CA ASP A 565 7.05 13.35 -9.77
C ASP A 565 7.12 11.82 -9.88
N MET A 566 7.06 11.26 -11.10
CA MET A 566 7.03 9.82 -11.33
C MET A 566 8.33 9.11 -10.98
N ARG A 567 9.49 9.77 -11.09
CA ARG A 567 10.77 9.22 -10.60
C ARG A 567 10.76 8.91 -9.10
N LEU A 568 10.08 9.73 -8.32
CA LEU A 568 9.86 9.47 -6.90
C LEU A 568 8.71 8.48 -6.72
N GLY A 569 7.60 8.74 -7.38
CA GLY A 569 6.38 7.96 -7.25
C GLY A 569 6.48 6.49 -7.64
N SER A 570 7.43 6.10 -8.48
CA SER A 570 7.68 4.70 -8.84
C SER A 570 8.55 3.96 -7.82
N ASP A 571 9.20 4.66 -6.88
CA ASP A 571 10.04 4.02 -5.83
C ASP A 571 9.16 3.37 -4.75
N PRO A 572 9.29 2.06 -4.48
CA PRO A 572 8.51 1.37 -3.46
C PRO A 572 8.65 1.97 -2.06
N ARG A 573 9.81 2.54 -1.71
CA ARG A 573 10.04 3.21 -0.41
C ARG A 573 9.29 4.53 -0.32
N PHE A 574 9.20 5.26 -1.43
CA PHE A 574 8.35 6.45 -1.51
C PHE A 574 6.88 6.08 -1.35
N LYS A 575 6.43 4.96 -1.99
CA LYS A 575 5.07 4.44 -1.83
C LYS A 575 4.77 4.08 -0.37
N PHE A 576 5.69 3.41 0.30
CA PHE A 576 5.58 3.10 1.73
C PHE A 576 5.50 4.36 2.60
N LEU A 577 6.42 5.32 2.41
CA LEU A 577 6.45 6.58 3.16
C LEU A 577 5.15 7.36 3.01
N VAL A 578 4.67 7.54 1.77
CA VAL A 578 3.43 8.27 1.48
C VAL A 578 2.23 7.58 2.10
N SER A 579 2.11 6.27 1.95
CA SER A 579 1.02 5.49 2.55
C SER A 579 1.03 5.60 4.07
N ARG A 580 2.23 5.56 4.69
CA ARG A 580 2.38 5.77 6.13
C ARG A 580 2.01 7.20 6.54
N ALA A 581 2.34 8.20 5.75
CA ALA A 581 1.94 9.58 6.00
C ALA A 581 0.42 9.78 5.92
N VAL A 582 -0.23 9.17 4.92
CA VAL A 582 -1.69 9.17 4.80
C VAL A 582 -2.33 8.47 6.01
N TYR A 583 -1.84 7.29 6.39
CA TYR A 583 -2.28 6.57 7.59
C TYR A 583 -2.15 7.44 8.85
N LYS A 584 -1.00 8.08 9.09
CA LYS A 584 -0.79 8.98 10.23
C LYS A 584 -1.77 10.16 10.23
N GLY A 585 -2.01 10.74 9.07
CA GLY A 585 -2.99 11.83 8.88
C GLY A 585 -4.41 11.39 9.23
N ILE A 586 -4.83 10.21 8.76
CA ILE A 586 -6.13 9.59 9.06
C ILE A 586 -6.26 9.27 10.55
N LEU A 587 -5.24 8.65 11.16
CA LEU A 587 -5.22 8.30 12.58
C LEU A 587 -5.39 9.55 13.46
N ARG A 588 -4.62 10.60 13.20
CA ARG A 588 -4.70 11.89 13.89
C ARG A 588 -6.08 12.54 13.70
N TYR A 589 -6.60 12.49 12.49
CA TYR A 589 -7.93 13.00 12.18
C TYR A 589 -9.01 12.28 12.99
N ILE A 590 -9.14 10.96 12.83
CA ILE A 590 -10.18 10.16 13.50
C ILE A 590 -10.09 10.32 15.02
N SER A 591 -8.90 10.17 15.58
CA SER A 591 -8.71 10.32 17.03
C SER A 591 -9.16 11.69 17.54
N SER A 592 -8.86 12.77 16.80
CA SER A 592 -9.31 14.12 17.16
C SER A 592 -10.83 14.29 17.12
N GLN A 593 -11.50 13.62 16.16
CA GLN A 593 -12.96 13.69 16.03
C GLN A 593 -13.70 13.01 17.19
N TYR A 594 -13.09 11.96 17.76
CA TYR A 594 -13.64 11.23 18.90
C TYR A 594 -13.07 11.71 20.25
N GLY A 595 -12.07 12.61 20.24
CA GLY A 595 -11.40 13.07 21.45
C GLY A 595 -10.58 11.97 22.15
N LEU A 596 -10.03 11.03 21.38
CA LEU A 596 -9.24 9.89 21.85
C LEU A 596 -7.73 10.15 21.68
N PRO A 597 -6.90 9.58 22.57
CA PRO A 597 -5.45 9.53 22.32
C PRO A 597 -5.16 8.58 21.15
N TYR A 598 -4.01 8.76 20.52
CA TYR A 598 -3.52 7.87 19.45
C TYR A 598 -2.04 7.55 19.63
N VAL A 599 -1.66 6.40 19.11
CA VAL A 599 -0.28 5.94 18.95
C VAL A 599 -0.12 5.45 17.52
N VAL A 600 1.00 5.77 16.87
CA VAL A 600 1.31 5.29 15.52
C VAL A 600 1.94 3.90 15.64
N GLN A 601 1.58 2.97 14.76
CA GLN A 601 2.20 1.64 14.69
C GLN A 601 3.71 1.74 14.44
N PRO A 602 4.52 0.76 14.89
CA PRO A 602 5.98 0.77 14.73
C PRO A 602 6.42 0.62 13.27
N LEU A 603 7.71 0.84 13.03
CA LEU A 603 8.40 0.38 11.83
C LEU A 603 8.80 -1.10 11.97
N PRO A 604 9.05 -1.83 10.85
CA PRO A 604 9.61 -3.18 10.89
C PRO A 604 10.91 -3.23 11.66
N VAL A 605 11.20 -4.39 12.25
CA VAL A 605 12.49 -4.65 12.92
C VAL A 605 13.62 -4.80 11.92
N GLU A 606 14.86 -4.68 12.39
CA GLU A 606 16.09 -4.87 11.61
C GLU A 606 17.06 -5.80 12.33
N ALA A 607 18.20 -6.12 11.69
CA ALA A 607 19.25 -6.98 12.21
C ALA A 607 18.71 -8.33 12.71
N PHE A 608 17.80 -8.92 11.92
CA PHE A 608 17.19 -10.19 12.24
C PHE A 608 18.18 -11.34 12.01
N ALA A 609 18.25 -12.28 12.95
CA ALA A 609 19.05 -13.49 12.87
C ALA A 609 18.31 -14.69 13.46
N ALA A 610 18.57 -15.88 12.88
CA ALA A 610 18.04 -17.16 13.30
C ALA A 610 19.20 -18.15 13.39
N GLU A 611 19.80 -18.34 14.59
CA GLU A 611 21.01 -19.11 14.80
C GLU A 611 20.81 -20.30 15.76
N PHE A 612 21.44 -21.44 15.50
CA PHE A 612 21.40 -22.60 16.42
C PHE A 612 22.08 -22.28 17.75
N THR A 613 21.40 -22.57 18.85
CA THR A 613 21.94 -22.52 20.21
C THR A 613 22.18 -23.91 20.81
N ALA A 614 21.41 -24.91 20.37
CA ALA A 614 21.52 -26.31 20.75
C ALA A 614 21.09 -27.20 19.56
N GLU A 615 21.12 -28.50 19.73
CA GLU A 615 20.77 -29.45 18.67
C GLU A 615 19.36 -29.26 18.10
N ASP A 616 18.41 -28.94 18.96
CA ASP A 616 16.97 -28.79 18.65
C ASP A 616 16.47 -27.35 18.83
N ARG A 617 17.35 -26.35 19.02
CA ARG A 617 16.97 -24.98 19.35
C ARG A 617 17.60 -23.94 18.46
N VAL A 618 16.79 -22.98 18.07
CA VAL A 618 17.18 -21.77 17.33
C VAL A 618 16.88 -20.55 18.18
N ALA A 619 17.86 -19.67 18.33
CA ALA A 619 17.64 -18.32 18.85
C ALA A 619 17.29 -17.39 17.68
N LEU A 620 16.18 -16.71 17.82
CA LEU A 620 15.77 -15.58 16.98
C LEU A 620 16.15 -14.31 17.73
N SER A 621 16.80 -13.37 17.07
CA SER A 621 17.16 -12.07 17.62
C SER A 621 16.97 -10.99 16.58
N TRP A 622 16.62 -9.79 17.00
CA TRP A 622 16.38 -8.64 16.13
C TRP A 622 16.57 -7.33 16.88
N SER A 623 16.66 -6.23 16.17
CA SER A 623 16.74 -4.90 16.76
C SER A 623 15.49 -4.05 16.42
N PRO A 624 14.97 -3.27 17.40
CA PRO A 624 13.87 -2.35 17.14
C PRO A 624 14.32 -1.16 16.29
N VAL A 625 13.44 -0.69 15.41
CA VAL A 625 13.65 0.51 14.62
C VAL A 625 12.86 1.67 15.20
N MET A 626 13.54 2.76 15.52
CA MET A 626 12.90 3.99 15.98
C MET A 626 12.51 4.86 14.77
N ASP A 627 11.24 5.27 14.69
CA ASP A 627 10.77 6.15 13.62
C ASP A 627 11.27 7.59 13.86
N PRO A 628 12.16 8.14 13.01
CA PRO A 628 12.66 9.49 13.16
C PRO A 628 11.60 10.58 12.94
N LEU A 629 10.48 10.22 12.28
CA LEU A 629 9.39 11.12 11.98
C LEU A 629 8.25 11.06 13.01
N GLU A 630 8.18 9.99 13.83
CA GLU A 630 7.06 9.76 14.74
C GLU A 630 7.48 9.08 16.05
N LYS A 631 7.64 9.88 17.09
CA LYS A 631 8.10 9.39 18.40
C LYS A 631 7.14 8.41 19.08
N SER A 632 5.84 8.47 18.77
CA SER A 632 4.85 7.57 19.36
C SER A 632 4.94 6.15 18.80
N ALA A 633 5.66 5.96 17.69
CA ALA A 633 5.80 4.68 17.01
C ALA A 633 6.84 3.71 17.63
N ALA A 634 7.34 4.01 18.83
CA ALA A 634 8.28 3.11 19.51
C ALA A 634 7.63 1.74 19.77
N PRO A 635 8.32 0.62 19.45
CA PRO A 635 7.84 -0.72 19.79
C PRO A 635 7.70 -0.93 21.28
N THR A 636 6.70 -1.69 21.70
CA THR A 636 6.48 -2.14 23.09
C THR A 636 6.45 -3.66 23.20
N GLY A 637 6.52 -4.38 22.08
CA GLY A 637 6.55 -5.81 21.97
C GLY A 637 6.68 -6.23 20.51
N TYR A 638 6.63 -7.53 20.26
CA TYR A 638 6.83 -8.12 18.95
C TYR A 638 5.91 -9.32 18.74
N VAL A 639 5.73 -9.74 17.50
CA VAL A 639 5.06 -10.99 17.15
C VAL A 639 5.97 -11.78 16.21
N VAL A 640 6.22 -13.03 16.56
CA VAL A 640 6.99 -13.96 15.75
C VAL A 640 6.04 -14.91 15.04
N TYR A 641 6.06 -14.90 13.71
CA TYR A 641 5.30 -15.80 12.86
C TYR A 641 6.19 -16.95 12.36
N THR A 642 5.65 -18.14 12.37
CA THR A 642 6.37 -19.36 11.99
C THR A 642 5.68 -20.05 10.81
N ARG A 643 6.47 -20.49 9.85
CA ARG A 643 6.07 -21.36 8.74
C ARG A 643 6.95 -22.60 8.72
N VAL A 644 6.37 -23.76 8.51
CA VAL A 644 7.10 -25.01 8.39
C VAL A 644 7.02 -25.51 6.94
N ASP A 645 8.16 -25.82 6.35
CA ASP A 645 8.31 -26.30 4.96
C ASP A 645 7.58 -25.43 3.93
N ASP A 646 6.65 -25.99 3.16
CA ASP A 646 5.81 -25.32 2.16
C ASP A 646 4.46 -24.86 2.71
N GLY A 647 4.30 -24.82 4.04
CA GLY A 647 3.11 -24.33 4.71
C GLY A 647 2.88 -22.84 4.58
N GLY A 648 1.86 -22.32 5.27
CA GLY A 648 1.62 -20.90 5.49
C GLY A 648 2.18 -20.46 6.85
N PHE A 649 2.27 -19.15 7.07
CA PHE A 649 2.55 -18.61 8.40
C PHE A 649 1.36 -18.82 9.33
N ASP A 650 1.66 -19.09 10.60
CA ASP A 650 0.70 -19.18 11.69
C ASP A 650 0.14 -17.80 12.10
N ASN A 651 -0.69 -17.76 13.14
CA ASN A 651 -1.26 -16.51 13.67
C ASN A 651 -0.30 -15.69 14.54
N GLY A 652 0.96 -16.11 14.65
CA GLY A 652 2.00 -15.42 15.39
C GLY A 652 1.98 -15.64 16.89
N ARG A 653 3.17 -15.56 17.48
CA ARG A 653 3.40 -15.65 18.92
C ARG A 653 3.86 -14.30 19.46
N PRO A 654 3.11 -13.67 20.40
CA PRO A 654 3.55 -12.42 21.02
C PRO A 654 4.79 -12.63 21.91
N VAL A 655 5.69 -11.66 21.90
CA VAL A 655 6.97 -11.63 22.63
C VAL A 655 7.25 -10.21 23.11
N ASP A 656 7.64 -10.06 24.37
CA ASP A 656 7.91 -8.73 24.96
C ASP A 656 9.33 -8.23 24.67
N GLU A 657 10.30 -9.15 24.52
CA GLU A 657 11.71 -8.83 24.34
C GLU A 657 12.15 -9.06 22.87
N PRO A 658 13.22 -8.40 22.39
CA PRO A 658 13.68 -8.53 21.00
C PRO A 658 14.45 -9.84 20.76
N GLY A 659 13.91 -10.97 21.18
CA GLY A 659 14.48 -12.30 20.97
C GLY A 659 13.57 -13.40 21.46
N LEU A 660 13.75 -14.58 20.86
CA LEU A 660 12.97 -15.77 21.18
C LEU A 660 13.80 -17.03 20.90
N VAL A 661 13.79 -18.00 21.81
CA VAL A 661 14.34 -19.34 21.54
C VAL A 661 13.18 -20.28 21.19
N VAL A 662 13.30 -20.95 20.04
CA VAL A 662 12.30 -21.88 19.52
C VAL A 662 12.88 -23.26 19.35
N GLU A 663 12.04 -24.30 19.52
CA GLU A 663 12.39 -25.68 19.25
C GLU A 663 12.09 -26.04 17.79
N GLN A 664 12.96 -26.85 17.18
CA GLN A 664 12.81 -27.33 15.81
C GLN A 664 12.96 -28.86 15.76
N LYS A 665 12.19 -29.49 14.91
CA LYS A 665 12.34 -30.92 14.59
C LYS A 665 13.34 -31.05 13.43
N PRO A 666 14.31 -31.96 13.50
CA PRO A 666 15.22 -32.22 12.38
C PRO A 666 14.47 -32.63 11.11
N GLY A 667 15.00 -32.25 9.95
CA GLY A 667 14.46 -32.58 8.64
C GLY A 667 13.38 -31.60 8.12
N HIS A 668 12.98 -30.61 8.91
CA HIS A 668 12.03 -29.58 8.52
C HIS A 668 12.71 -28.20 8.41
N ILE A 669 12.31 -27.42 7.44
CA ILE A 669 12.71 -26.03 7.28
C ILE A 669 11.69 -25.17 8.01
N TYR A 670 12.15 -24.47 9.04
CA TYR A 670 11.36 -23.49 9.75
C TYR A 670 11.73 -22.09 9.24
N SER A 671 10.71 -21.34 8.85
CA SER A 671 10.88 -19.94 8.40
C SER A 671 10.19 -19.02 9.40
N TYR A 672 10.83 -17.91 9.71
CA TYR A 672 10.38 -16.94 10.69
C TYR A 672 10.35 -15.55 10.10
N ARG A 673 9.36 -14.78 10.49
CA ARG A 673 9.30 -13.32 10.28
C ARG A 673 8.82 -12.66 11.55
N VAL A 674 9.24 -11.43 11.79
CA VAL A 674 8.94 -10.69 13.02
C VAL A 674 8.27 -9.39 12.68
N THR A 675 7.25 -9.04 13.43
CA THR A 675 6.65 -7.70 13.44
C THR A 675 6.87 -7.04 14.78
N ALA A 676 6.95 -5.72 14.80
CA ALA A 676 6.93 -4.92 16.00
C ALA A 676 5.51 -4.47 16.30
N VAL A 677 5.13 -4.41 17.59
CA VAL A 677 3.80 -3.98 18.03
C VAL A 677 3.87 -2.91 19.11
N ASN A 678 2.84 -2.08 19.14
CA ASN A 678 2.54 -1.15 20.23
C ASN A 678 1.02 -0.93 20.34
N GLU A 679 0.57 -0.01 21.21
CA GLU A 679 -0.85 0.32 21.35
C GLU A 679 -1.50 0.90 20.07
N GLY A 680 -0.71 1.33 19.08
CA GLY A 680 -1.17 1.89 17.80
C GLY A 680 -1.40 0.84 16.72
N GLY A 681 -0.78 -0.33 16.86
CA GLY A 681 -0.91 -1.41 15.89
C GLY A 681 0.36 -2.21 15.68
N GLU A 682 0.38 -2.95 14.59
CA GLU A 682 1.42 -3.87 14.18
C GLU A 682 2.16 -3.33 12.95
N SER A 683 3.49 -3.48 12.92
CA SER A 683 4.33 -3.09 11.78
C SER A 683 4.15 -4.05 10.60
N PHE A 684 4.70 -3.68 9.45
CA PHE A 684 5.02 -4.66 8.41
C PHE A 684 6.05 -5.67 8.93
N PRO A 685 6.07 -6.90 8.38
CA PRO A 685 7.03 -7.91 8.81
C PRO A 685 8.46 -7.58 8.37
N SER A 686 9.42 -8.12 9.11
CA SER A 686 10.81 -8.25 8.69
C SER A 686 10.95 -9.08 7.40
N GLU A 687 12.16 -9.19 6.89
CA GLU A 687 12.52 -10.29 6.00
C GLU A 687 12.22 -11.66 6.64
N THR A 688 12.08 -12.69 5.82
CA THR A 688 11.87 -14.06 6.28
C THR A 688 13.20 -14.79 6.37
N LEU A 689 13.60 -15.18 7.56
CA LEU A 689 14.77 -16.01 7.79
C LEU A 689 14.37 -17.45 8.05
N SER A 690 15.28 -18.37 7.75
CA SER A 690 15.00 -19.80 7.88
C SER A 690 16.15 -20.56 8.51
N ALA A 691 15.83 -21.66 9.16
CA ALA A 691 16.82 -22.60 9.69
C ALA A 691 16.33 -24.05 9.51
N CYS A 692 17.27 -24.97 9.30
CA CYS A 692 16.98 -26.39 9.22
C CYS A 692 18.12 -27.20 9.79
N ARG A 693 17.80 -28.15 10.66
CA ARG A 693 18.69 -29.17 11.14
C ARG A 693 18.51 -30.44 10.30
N VAL A 694 19.57 -30.91 9.68
CA VAL A 694 19.57 -32.16 8.92
C VAL A 694 20.08 -33.29 9.83
N ALA A 695 19.41 -34.45 9.80
CA ALA A 695 19.92 -35.64 10.49
C ALA A 695 21.25 -36.07 9.84
N ASP A 696 22.23 -36.46 10.65
CA ASP A 696 23.59 -36.83 10.20
C ASP A 696 24.26 -35.71 9.37
N GLU A 697 24.18 -34.47 9.87
CA GLU A 697 24.69 -33.28 9.17
C GLU A 697 26.18 -33.40 8.83
N ARG A 698 26.53 -33.03 7.60
CA ARG A 698 27.93 -32.97 7.12
C ARG A 698 28.67 -31.73 7.64
N GLY A 699 27.91 -30.73 8.06
CA GLY A 699 28.39 -29.44 8.55
C GLY A 699 27.27 -28.41 8.56
N ARG A 700 27.61 -27.14 8.83
CA ARG A 700 26.66 -26.04 8.93
C ARG A 700 27.02 -24.90 7.99
N VAL A 701 26.04 -24.32 7.35
CA VAL A 701 26.15 -23.19 6.45
C VAL A 701 25.37 -22.02 7.04
N LEU A 702 25.94 -20.82 7.01
CA LEU A 702 25.18 -19.60 7.25
C LEU A 702 24.70 -19.03 5.91
N ILE A 703 23.40 -18.79 5.80
CA ILE A 703 22.82 -18.07 4.67
C ILE A 703 22.64 -16.62 5.09
N VAL A 704 23.33 -15.69 4.43
CA VAL A 704 23.20 -14.26 4.66
C VAL A 704 22.28 -13.66 3.60
N ASN A 705 21.13 -13.12 4.02
CA ASN A 705 20.25 -12.42 3.12
C ASN A 705 20.77 -11.00 2.91
N GLY A 706 21.53 -10.81 1.84
CA GLY A 706 22.12 -9.53 1.43
C GLY A 706 21.30 -8.81 0.35
N PHE A 707 20.14 -9.35 -0.03
CA PHE A 707 19.26 -8.75 -1.00
C PHE A 707 18.08 -8.05 -0.31
N ASP A 708 18.29 -6.80 0.08
CA ASP A 708 17.29 -5.94 0.71
C ASP A 708 16.80 -4.82 -0.22
N ARG A 709 17.36 -4.70 -1.44
CA ARG A 709 17.01 -3.67 -2.40
C ARG A 709 15.55 -3.73 -2.81
N VAL A 710 14.89 -2.55 -2.72
CA VAL A 710 13.66 -2.19 -3.42
C VAL A 710 13.85 -0.81 -4.05
N SER A 711 13.52 -0.67 -5.32
CA SER A 711 13.82 0.56 -6.05
C SER A 711 12.93 0.76 -7.27
N ALA A 712 12.76 2.02 -7.67
CA ALA A 712 12.27 2.35 -8.99
C ALA A 712 13.23 1.83 -10.09
N PRO A 713 12.76 1.72 -11.34
CA PRO A 713 13.64 1.53 -12.48
C PRO A 713 14.65 2.67 -12.62
N LEU A 714 15.81 2.38 -13.21
CA LEU A 714 16.82 3.41 -13.47
C LEU A 714 16.24 4.53 -14.33
N SER A 715 16.28 5.75 -13.81
CA SER A 715 15.78 6.93 -14.52
C SER A 715 16.91 7.65 -15.26
N GLU A 716 16.62 8.11 -16.48
CA GLU A 716 17.49 9.00 -17.25
C GLU A 716 16.81 10.36 -17.46
N ARG A 717 17.58 11.44 -17.30
CA ARG A 717 17.17 12.79 -17.61
C ARG A 717 18.35 13.57 -18.17
N SER A 718 18.25 13.95 -19.46
CA SER A 718 19.20 14.81 -20.16
C SER A 718 18.50 16.06 -20.71
N ASP A 719 19.18 16.84 -21.52
CA ASP A 719 18.60 17.99 -22.22
C ASP A 719 17.57 17.57 -23.29
N SER A 720 17.64 16.36 -23.78
CA SER A 720 16.78 15.87 -24.88
C SER A 720 15.92 14.65 -24.51
N LEU A 721 16.29 13.89 -23.50
CA LEU A 721 15.64 12.64 -23.15
C LEU A 721 15.17 12.62 -21.69
N ALA A 722 14.03 11.96 -21.44
CA ALA A 722 13.56 11.63 -20.10
C ALA A 722 12.82 10.29 -20.09
N GLY A 723 13.12 9.44 -19.08
CA GLY A 723 12.42 8.18 -18.96
C GLY A 723 13.12 7.14 -18.09
N PHE A 724 12.55 5.94 -18.07
CA PHE A 724 13.04 4.78 -17.33
C PHE A 724 13.75 3.79 -18.26
N ARG A 725 14.99 3.43 -17.90
CA ARG A 725 15.88 2.55 -18.69
C ARG A 725 15.80 1.11 -18.16
N MET A 726 14.64 0.48 -18.41
CA MET A 726 14.35 -0.89 -17.96
C MET A 726 15.36 -1.93 -18.44
N GLU A 727 15.94 -1.72 -19.60
CA GLU A 727 16.92 -2.62 -20.20
C GLU A 727 18.30 -2.58 -19.51
N ILE A 728 18.54 -1.55 -18.70
CA ILE A 728 19.77 -1.43 -17.89
C ILE A 728 19.50 -1.90 -16.46
N ASP A 729 18.43 -1.41 -15.87
CA ASP A 729 17.99 -1.76 -14.52
C ASP A 729 16.49 -1.49 -14.40
N GLY A 730 15.70 -2.54 -14.40
CA GLY A 730 14.25 -2.47 -14.26
C GLY A 730 13.76 -2.14 -12.86
N GLY A 731 14.67 -1.84 -11.93
CA GLY A 731 14.35 -1.68 -10.53
C GLY A 731 14.02 -3.01 -9.85
N VAL A 732 13.52 -2.89 -8.63
CA VAL A 732 13.09 -4.04 -7.82
C VAL A 732 11.82 -3.68 -7.08
N PRO A 733 10.66 -4.21 -7.50
CA PRO A 733 9.41 -4.07 -6.75
C PRO A 733 9.51 -4.65 -5.34
N ASP A 734 8.77 -4.08 -4.39
CA ASP A 734 8.57 -4.68 -3.07
C ASP A 734 7.55 -5.83 -3.21
N ARG A 735 8.01 -7.04 -3.04
CA ARG A 735 7.28 -8.30 -3.26
C ARG A 735 6.75 -8.46 -4.68
N GLN A 736 5.87 -7.57 -5.10
CA GLN A 736 5.19 -7.59 -6.40
C GLN A 736 4.89 -6.18 -6.90
N ASP A 737 4.90 -5.97 -8.21
CA ASP A 737 4.35 -4.79 -8.84
C ASP A 737 3.02 -5.15 -9.53
N ILE A 738 1.98 -4.40 -9.19
CA ILE A 738 0.63 -4.52 -9.75
C ILE A 738 0.27 -3.35 -10.67
N ALA A 739 1.22 -2.49 -10.97
CA ALA A 739 1.01 -1.24 -11.70
C ALA A 739 1.83 -1.18 -13.00
N PHE A 740 2.75 -2.10 -13.23
CA PHE A 740 3.56 -2.11 -14.44
C PHE A 740 2.71 -2.49 -15.66
N ALA A 741 2.60 -1.59 -16.62
CA ALA A 741 1.84 -1.82 -17.86
C ALA A 741 2.74 -2.28 -19.02
N GLY A 742 3.97 -1.77 -19.08
CA GLY A 742 4.91 -2.10 -20.16
C GLY A 742 6.08 -1.12 -20.23
N ALA A 743 7.08 -1.44 -21.05
CA ALA A 743 8.27 -0.62 -21.21
C ALA A 743 7.93 0.72 -21.90
N GLN A 744 8.59 1.80 -21.45
CA GLN A 744 8.52 3.10 -22.11
C GLN A 744 9.17 3.03 -23.51
N HIS A 745 8.57 3.70 -24.48
CA HIS A 745 9.08 3.76 -25.85
C HIS A 745 9.26 5.18 -26.40
N VAL A 746 8.70 6.22 -25.76
CA VAL A 746 8.88 7.63 -26.13
C VAL A 746 9.66 8.37 -25.05
N PHE A 747 10.90 8.71 -25.35
CA PHE A 747 11.84 9.38 -24.44
C PHE A 747 12.12 10.84 -24.79
N ASP A 748 11.82 11.27 -26.02
CA ASP A 748 12.17 12.59 -26.55
C ASP A 748 11.37 13.71 -25.90
N LEU A 749 12.07 14.63 -25.23
CA LEU A 749 11.50 15.79 -24.56
C LEU A 749 10.79 16.79 -25.49
N SER A 750 11.07 16.73 -26.80
CA SER A 750 10.41 17.56 -27.81
C SER A 750 9.00 17.06 -28.17
N GLN A 751 8.64 15.82 -27.80
CA GLN A 751 7.34 15.24 -28.08
C GLN A 751 6.23 15.92 -27.27
N ALA A 752 5.03 15.94 -27.83
CA ALA A 752 3.88 16.50 -27.14
C ALA A 752 3.60 15.79 -25.83
N ARG A 753 3.38 16.55 -24.76
CA ARG A 753 3.01 16.06 -23.44
C ARG A 753 1.48 16.12 -23.34
N CYS A 754 0.84 15.00 -23.50
CA CYS A 754 -0.61 14.88 -23.42
C CYS A 754 -1.03 13.62 -22.67
N ASP A 755 -2.32 13.42 -22.53
CA ASP A 755 -2.94 12.29 -21.84
C ASP A 755 -3.51 11.24 -22.81
N VAL A 756 -3.00 11.18 -24.03
CA VAL A 756 -3.32 10.15 -25.03
C VAL A 756 -2.14 9.21 -25.23
N ASP A 757 -2.43 7.96 -25.54
CA ASP A 757 -1.45 6.85 -25.58
C ASP A 757 -0.54 6.83 -26.83
N SER A 758 -0.53 7.85 -27.65
CA SER A 758 0.22 7.79 -28.90
C SER A 758 1.66 8.28 -28.74
N ILE A 759 1.99 9.41 -29.31
CA ILE A 759 3.34 9.97 -29.35
C ILE A 759 3.71 10.88 -28.18
N ALA A 760 3.00 10.76 -27.03
CA ALA A 760 3.29 11.56 -25.85
C ALA A 760 4.63 11.16 -25.22
N LEU A 761 5.34 12.15 -24.68
CA LEU A 761 6.52 11.87 -23.85
C LEU A 761 6.13 10.96 -22.67
N GLY A 762 6.86 9.86 -22.53
CA GLY A 762 6.59 8.86 -21.49
C GLY A 762 5.68 7.73 -21.93
N ALA A 763 5.09 7.79 -23.14
CA ALA A 763 4.24 6.70 -23.63
C ALA A 763 4.94 5.34 -23.53
N CYS A 764 4.21 4.33 -23.08
CA CYS A 764 4.70 2.99 -22.82
C CYS A 764 3.78 1.92 -23.40
N GLY A 765 4.27 0.67 -23.44
CA GLY A 765 3.48 -0.49 -23.82
C GLY A 765 2.40 -0.84 -22.82
N CYS A 766 1.52 -1.77 -23.21
CA CYS A 766 0.42 -2.30 -22.38
C CYS A 766 0.44 -3.84 -22.33
N ASP A 767 1.61 -4.45 -22.51
CA ASP A 767 1.75 -5.92 -22.60
C ASP A 767 1.56 -6.61 -21.25
N PHE A 768 1.71 -5.88 -20.13
CA PHE A 768 1.67 -6.40 -18.76
C PHE A 768 0.58 -5.79 -17.88
N GLU A 769 -0.33 -5.02 -18.43
CA GLU A 769 -1.35 -4.27 -17.70
C GLU A 769 -2.32 -5.14 -16.88
N THR A 770 -2.35 -6.45 -17.12
CA THR A 770 -3.15 -7.42 -16.39
C THR A 770 -2.30 -8.36 -15.52
N ASP A 771 -0.99 -8.17 -15.52
CA ASP A 771 -0.07 -9.08 -14.87
C ASP A 771 0.50 -8.49 -13.58
N VAL A 772 0.81 -9.39 -12.67
CA VAL A 772 1.57 -9.09 -11.47
C VAL A 772 3.03 -9.44 -11.74
N ILE A 773 3.92 -8.48 -11.51
CA ILE A 773 5.36 -8.66 -11.74
C ILE A 773 6.06 -8.96 -10.42
N GLY A 774 6.81 -10.05 -10.37
CA GLY A 774 7.59 -10.45 -9.19
C GLY A 774 8.73 -9.48 -8.90
N GLY A 775 8.94 -9.18 -7.62
CA GLY A 775 10.00 -8.36 -7.08
C GLY A 775 10.81 -9.08 -6.00
N ASN A 776 11.34 -8.32 -5.03
CA ASN A 776 12.00 -8.88 -3.88
C ASN A 776 10.97 -9.40 -2.87
N THR A 777 10.90 -10.71 -2.71
CA THR A 777 9.97 -11.36 -1.77
C THR A 777 10.46 -11.35 -0.33
N PHE A 778 11.76 -11.05 -0.10
CA PHE A 778 12.42 -11.15 1.20
C PHE A 778 12.36 -12.54 1.85
N ASP A 779 12.21 -13.61 1.05
CA ASP A 779 12.00 -14.99 1.53
C ASP A 779 12.93 -16.01 0.82
N TYR A 780 14.12 -15.57 0.46
CA TYR A 780 15.09 -16.42 -0.26
C TYR A 780 15.86 -17.40 0.61
N PRO A 781 16.10 -17.17 1.92
CA PRO A 781 16.82 -18.13 2.77
C PRO A 781 16.20 -19.52 2.81
N ALA A 782 14.88 -19.65 2.72
CA ALA A 782 14.21 -20.95 2.62
C ALA A 782 14.51 -21.66 1.29
N LEU A 783 14.56 -20.90 0.18
CA LEU A 783 14.84 -21.45 -1.15
C LEU A 783 16.28 -21.95 -1.26
N HIS A 784 17.28 -21.17 -0.83
CA HIS A 784 18.68 -21.56 -0.76
C HIS A 784 18.88 -22.72 0.21
N GLY A 785 18.29 -22.62 1.39
CA GLY A 785 18.36 -23.59 2.46
C GLY A 785 17.84 -24.98 2.09
N ARG A 786 16.84 -25.06 1.23
CA ARG A 786 16.39 -26.34 0.67
C ARG A 786 17.48 -27.07 -0.10
N SER A 787 18.25 -26.33 -0.90
CA SER A 787 19.35 -26.90 -1.67
C SER A 787 20.56 -27.22 -0.78
N VAL A 788 20.80 -26.41 0.28
CA VAL A 788 21.82 -26.69 1.31
C VAL A 788 21.46 -27.99 2.07
N ALA A 789 20.21 -28.12 2.51
CA ALA A 789 19.71 -29.32 3.20
C ALA A 789 19.75 -30.56 2.31
N ALA A 790 19.40 -30.41 1.01
CA ALA A 790 19.49 -31.49 0.03
C ALA A 790 20.93 -31.96 -0.22
N ALA A 791 21.92 -31.09 0.01
CA ALA A 791 23.36 -31.44 -0.02
C ALA A 791 23.86 -32.09 1.28
N GLY A 792 23.01 -32.23 2.32
CA GLY A 792 23.32 -32.88 3.60
C GLY A 792 23.88 -31.93 4.66
N TYR A 793 23.67 -30.62 4.54
CA TYR A 793 24.14 -29.62 5.50
C TYR A 793 22.97 -29.00 6.25
N SER A 794 23.17 -28.76 7.55
CA SER A 794 22.28 -27.89 8.31
C SER A 794 22.56 -26.42 7.98
N PHE A 795 21.56 -25.57 8.13
CA PHE A 795 21.75 -24.13 7.90
C PHE A 795 20.99 -23.26 8.90
N CYS A 796 21.58 -22.11 9.15
CA CYS A 796 20.99 -20.95 9.80
C CYS A 796 20.91 -19.80 8.81
N SER A 797 20.24 -18.70 9.18
CA SER A 797 20.26 -17.49 8.35
C SER A 797 20.30 -16.20 9.17
N ALA A 798 20.82 -15.14 8.56
CA ALA A 798 20.89 -13.82 9.14
C ALA A 798 20.67 -12.76 8.07
N SER A 799 20.16 -11.59 8.48
CA SER A 799 20.12 -10.39 7.64
C SER A 799 21.53 -9.83 7.42
N LEU A 800 21.71 -9.07 6.35
CA LEU A 800 22.98 -8.40 6.05
C LEU A 800 23.43 -7.49 7.19
N ASN A 801 22.53 -6.64 7.69
CA ASN A 801 22.86 -5.68 8.74
C ASN A 801 23.17 -6.33 10.10
N ALA A 802 22.66 -7.53 10.41
CA ALA A 802 23.10 -8.30 11.59
C ALA A 802 24.57 -8.74 11.47
N VAL A 803 25.02 -9.08 10.27
CA VAL A 803 26.42 -9.42 9.97
C VAL A 803 27.31 -8.19 10.01
N GLU A 804 26.90 -7.09 9.41
CA GLU A 804 27.66 -5.83 9.38
C GLU A 804 27.86 -5.23 10.76
N ARG A 805 26.87 -5.32 11.62
CA ARG A 805 26.94 -4.88 13.03
C ARG A 805 27.71 -5.84 13.93
N GLY A 806 28.06 -7.03 13.43
CA GLY A 806 28.76 -8.07 14.20
C GLY A 806 27.85 -8.80 15.20
N GLU A 807 26.55 -8.68 15.09
CA GLU A 807 25.56 -9.41 15.88
C GLU A 807 25.55 -10.90 15.50
N THR A 808 25.76 -11.20 14.20
CA THR A 808 26.04 -12.54 13.68
C THR A 808 27.49 -12.64 13.23
N THR A 809 28.23 -13.65 13.75
CA THR A 809 29.64 -13.86 13.46
C THR A 809 29.88 -14.96 12.43
N LEU A 810 30.44 -14.63 11.25
CA LEU A 810 30.69 -15.57 10.16
C LEU A 810 31.67 -16.71 10.57
N GLY A 811 32.68 -16.45 11.43
CA GLY A 811 33.68 -17.41 11.83
C GLY A 811 33.17 -18.66 12.57
N ARG A 812 31.90 -18.71 12.91
CA ARG A 812 31.24 -19.92 13.48
C ARG A 812 30.89 -20.95 12.41
N TYR A 813 30.92 -20.56 11.13
CA TYR A 813 30.45 -21.36 10.03
C TYR A 813 31.57 -21.62 9.03
N PRO A 814 31.77 -22.87 8.60
CA PRO A 814 32.81 -23.21 7.62
C PRO A 814 32.50 -22.68 6.21
N ALA A 815 31.23 -22.44 5.90
CA ALA A 815 30.80 -21.84 4.64
C ALA A 815 29.69 -20.82 4.88
N VAL A 816 29.69 -19.78 4.05
CA VAL A 816 28.69 -18.72 3.99
C VAL A 816 28.10 -18.70 2.58
N ASP A 817 26.78 -18.68 2.48
CA ASP A 817 26.01 -18.45 1.26
C ASP A 817 25.44 -17.03 1.33
N LEU A 818 25.98 -16.12 0.52
CA LEU A 818 25.62 -14.71 0.46
C LEU A 818 24.67 -14.44 -0.72
N ILE A 819 23.42 -14.18 -0.40
CA ILE A 819 22.36 -13.84 -1.38
C ILE A 819 22.48 -12.36 -1.70
N LEU A 820 22.74 -12.02 -2.97
CA LEU A 820 22.85 -10.63 -3.41
C LEU A 820 21.76 -10.25 -4.45
N GLY A 821 21.06 -11.22 -5.05
CA GLY A 821 19.95 -10.99 -5.95
C GLY A 821 20.21 -9.91 -6.99
N LYS A 822 19.43 -8.84 -6.94
CA LYS A 822 19.63 -7.61 -7.71
C LYS A 822 20.15 -6.46 -6.83
N GLN A 823 20.92 -6.76 -5.77
CA GLN A 823 21.55 -5.75 -4.92
C GLN A 823 22.50 -4.89 -5.75
N ARG A 824 22.35 -3.58 -5.64
CA ARG A 824 23.12 -2.59 -6.40
C ARG A 824 23.00 -1.22 -5.77
N THR A 825 24.10 -0.47 -5.72
CA THR A 825 24.10 0.95 -5.33
C THR A 825 23.07 1.72 -6.16
N THR A 826 22.09 2.30 -5.48
CA THR A 826 20.92 2.90 -6.13
C THR A 826 20.76 4.34 -5.67
N THR A 827 20.65 5.25 -6.63
CA THR A 827 20.28 6.64 -6.38
C THR A 827 18.84 6.72 -5.89
N ILE A 828 18.62 7.44 -4.80
CA ILE A 828 17.32 7.59 -4.18
C ILE A 828 16.60 8.80 -4.78
N GLY A 829 15.43 8.57 -5.36
CA GLY A 829 14.61 9.61 -5.94
C GLY A 829 15.38 10.44 -6.96
N ARG A 830 15.59 11.73 -6.67
CA ARG A 830 16.31 12.66 -7.53
C ARG A 830 17.77 12.89 -7.10
N GLY A 831 18.31 12.02 -6.25
CA GLY A 831 19.70 12.09 -5.78
C GLY A 831 19.94 13.13 -4.69
N VAL A 832 18.91 13.51 -3.94
CA VAL A 832 19.04 14.42 -2.78
C VAL A 832 19.53 13.67 -1.54
N GLN A 833 19.27 12.36 -1.49
CA GLN A 833 19.72 11.49 -0.41
C GLN A 833 20.96 10.69 -0.82
N ASP A 834 21.69 10.19 0.17
CA ASP A 834 22.79 9.27 -0.06
C ASP A 834 22.29 8.03 -0.82
N PRO A 835 23.10 7.48 -1.73
CA PRO A 835 22.82 6.21 -2.38
C PRO A 835 22.64 5.10 -1.33
N ALA A 836 21.82 4.11 -1.66
CA ALA A 836 21.57 2.95 -0.81
C ALA A 836 21.76 1.64 -1.58
N PHE A 837 21.74 0.51 -0.86
CA PHE A 837 21.79 -0.84 -1.43
C PHE A 837 23.10 -1.20 -2.11
N GLU A 838 24.23 -0.72 -1.56
CA GLU A 838 25.55 -1.16 -2.01
C GLU A 838 25.66 -2.69 -1.98
N THR A 839 26.19 -3.28 -3.03
CA THR A 839 26.38 -4.75 -3.09
C THR A 839 27.34 -5.24 -2.04
N PHE A 840 28.42 -4.50 -1.82
CA PHE A 840 29.41 -4.76 -0.77
C PHE A 840 29.74 -3.44 -0.06
N SER A 841 29.07 -3.18 1.03
CA SER A 841 29.39 -2.05 1.91
C SER A 841 30.83 -2.16 2.45
N PRO A 842 31.48 -1.07 2.87
CA PRO A 842 32.79 -1.12 3.53
C PRO A 842 32.81 -2.05 4.75
N GLU A 843 31.71 -2.10 5.51
CA GLU A 843 31.53 -2.98 6.67
C GLU A 843 31.54 -4.45 6.25
N LEU A 844 30.74 -4.81 5.25
CA LEU A 844 30.67 -6.17 4.71
C LEU A 844 32.01 -6.59 4.12
N GLN A 845 32.68 -5.71 3.35
CA GLN A 845 34.05 -5.98 2.84
C GLN A 845 35.01 -6.28 3.95
N SER A 846 35.00 -5.54 5.06
CA SER A 846 35.86 -5.74 6.22
C SER A 846 35.60 -7.10 6.91
N VAL A 847 34.34 -7.48 7.06
CA VAL A 847 33.92 -8.76 7.66
C VAL A 847 34.39 -9.93 6.79
N LEU A 848 34.13 -9.85 5.46
CA LEU A 848 34.50 -10.91 4.52
C LEU A 848 36.01 -11.07 4.36
N ARG A 849 36.79 -9.98 4.31
CA ARG A 849 38.28 -10.05 4.30
C ARG A 849 38.79 -10.86 5.46
N ARG A 850 38.30 -10.61 6.65
CA ARG A 850 38.72 -11.32 7.88
C ARG A 850 38.30 -12.78 7.83
N TYR A 851 37.04 -13.05 7.51
CA TYR A 851 36.49 -14.40 7.43
C TYR A 851 37.25 -15.30 6.45
N LEU A 852 37.52 -14.80 5.24
CA LEU A 852 38.25 -15.55 4.21
C LEU A 852 39.76 -15.69 4.54
N ALA A 853 40.41 -14.67 5.14
CA ALA A 853 41.77 -14.75 5.62
C ALA A 853 41.96 -15.82 6.71
N ASP A 854 40.95 -16.04 7.54
CA ASP A 854 40.93 -17.09 8.56
C ASP A 854 40.64 -18.48 7.99
N GLY A 855 40.34 -18.59 6.69
CA GLY A 855 40.09 -19.85 5.98
C GLY A 855 38.63 -20.23 5.83
N GLY A 856 37.72 -19.30 6.05
CA GLY A 856 36.29 -19.46 5.73
C GLY A 856 36.06 -19.64 4.23
N ALA A 857 34.87 -20.08 3.84
CA ALA A 857 34.49 -20.29 2.44
C ALA A 857 33.21 -19.53 2.08
N LEU A 858 33.20 -18.87 0.90
CA LEU A 858 32.14 -17.99 0.47
C LEU A 858 31.53 -18.45 -0.87
N PHE A 859 30.23 -18.67 -0.88
CA PHE A 859 29.39 -18.66 -2.07
C PHE A 859 28.68 -17.31 -2.17
N ALA A 860 28.83 -16.59 -3.28
CA ALA A 860 28.12 -15.32 -3.51
C ALA A 860 27.45 -15.33 -4.88
N SER A 861 26.20 -14.95 -4.96
CA SER A 861 25.43 -14.91 -6.23
C SER A 861 24.58 -13.66 -6.35
N GLY A 862 24.66 -13.00 -7.51
CA GLY A 862 23.88 -11.78 -7.76
C GLY A 862 24.09 -11.22 -9.17
N ALA A 863 23.15 -10.43 -9.65
CA ALA A 863 23.20 -9.85 -11.00
C ALA A 863 24.26 -8.76 -11.14
N TYR A 864 24.48 -7.97 -10.09
CA TYR A 864 25.43 -6.85 -10.05
C TYR A 864 26.60 -7.13 -9.09
N VAL A 865 26.94 -8.39 -8.91
CA VAL A 865 27.89 -8.84 -7.89
C VAL A 865 29.28 -8.22 -8.01
N VAL A 866 29.70 -7.81 -9.21
CA VAL A 866 30.96 -7.14 -9.47
C VAL A 866 30.78 -5.79 -10.14
N SER A 867 29.82 -5.65 -11.05
CA SER A 867 29.62 -4.41 -11.80
C SER A 867 29.30 -3.20 -10.91
N ASP A 868 28.66 -3.39 -9.77
CA ASP A 868 28.43 -2.34 -8.80
C ASP A 868 29.74 -1.73 -8.25
N LEU A 869 30.76 -2.54 -8.03
CA LEU A 869 32.10 -2.11 -7.59
C LEU A 869 32.90 -1.38 -8.69
N TRP A 870 32.46 -1.47 -9.95
CA TRP A 870 33.03 -0.77 -11.11
C TRP A 870 32.22 0.47 -11.51
N ALA A 871 31.13 0.76 -10.81
CA ALA A 871 30.29 1.92 -11.13
C ALA A 871 31.07 3.24 -11.01
N GLU A 872 30.64 4.25 -11.77
CA GLU A 872 31.27 5.57 -11.73
C GLU A 872 31.10 6.19 -10.33
N GLY A 873 32.19 6.73 -9.77
CA GLY A 873 32.21 7.33 -8.44
C GLY A 873 32.46 6.34 -7.30
N VAL A 874 32.46 5.03 -7.54
CA VAL A 874 32.80 4.04 -6.50
C VAL A 874 34.32 4.08 -6.23
N PRO A 875 34.77 4.12 -4.95
CA PRO A 875 36.19 4.11 -4.58
C PRO A 875 36.92 2.90 -5.13
N GLY A 876 38.19 3.07 -5.51
CA GLY A 876 39.03 1.96 -6.02
C GLY A 876 39.23 0.79 -5.04
N GLU A 877 38.96 0.99 -3.76
CA GLU A 877 39.01 -0.03 -2.69
C GLU A 877 38.01 -1.16 -2.96
N GLY A 878 36.82 -0.85 -3.53
CA GLY A 878 35.85 -1.87 -3.92
C GLY A 878 36.35 -2.80 -5.02
N ARG A 879 37.07 -2.26 -6.03
CA ARG A 879 37.73 -3.06 -7.08
C ARG A 879 38.85 -3.92 -6.52
N ALA A 880 39.67 -3.36 -5.62
CA ALA A 880 40.70 -4.11 -4.93
C ALA A 880 40.12 -5.25 -4.07
N PHE A 881 38.97 -5.03 -3.43
CA PHE A 881 38.23 -6.08 -2.71
C PHE A 881 37.81 -7.22 -3.66
N ALA A 882 37.24 -6.90 -4.81
CA ALA A 882 36.81 -7.92 -5.76
C ALA A 882 38.01 -8.73 -6.30
N GLU A 883 39.12 -8.07 -6.64
CA GLU A 883 40.31 -8.72 -7.20
C GLU A 883 41.11 -9.52 -6.14
N GLU A 884 41.29 -9.00 -4.94
CA GLU A 884 42.14 -9.60 -3.88
C GLU A 884 41.41 -10.61 -3.00
N VAL A 885 40.08 -10.43 -2.82
CA VAL A 885 39.27 -11.21 -1.86
C VAL A 885 38.27 -12.14 -2.56
N LEU A 886 37.55 -11.62 -3.53
CA LEU A 886 36.64 -12.44 -4.33
C LEU A 886 37.33 -13.16 -5.50
N HIS A 887 38.54 -12.75 -5.84
CA HIS A 887 39.38 -13.28 -6.92
C HIS A 887 38.73 -13.18 -8.29
N CYS A 888 37.94 -12.12 -8.51
CA CYS A 888 37.32 -11.84 -9.79
C CYS A 888 37.34 -10.34 -10.09
N ALA A 889 37.25 -10.01 -11.37
CA ALA A 889 37.09 -8.65 -11.89
C ALA A 889 35.93 -8.62 -12.88
N LEU A 890 35.41 -7.42 -13.17
CA LEU A 890 34.37 -7.22 -14.16
C LEU A 890 34.94 -7.45 -15.57
N ASP A 891 34.26 -8.27 -16.39
CA ASP A 891 34.42 -8.29 -17.84
C ASP A 891 33.44 -7.30 -18.49
N THR A 892 32.15 -7.45 -18.19
CA THR A 892 31.09 -6.51 -18.57
C THR A 892 29.85 -6.75 -17.72
N GLY A 893 29.11 -5.71 -17.42
CA GLY A 893 27.70 -5.82 -17.00
C GLY A 893 26.79 -6.14 -18.17
N ARG A 894 25.53 -6.53 -17.92
CA ARG A 894 24.57 -6.96 -18.96
C ARG A 894 25.16 -8.03 -19.89
N ALA A 895 25.73 -9.03 -19.29
CA ALA A 895 26.52 -10.02 -19.99
C ALA A 895 25.68 -10.93 -20.90
N ALA A 896 24.42 -11.10 -20.67
CA ALA A 896 23.53 -11.93 -21.46
C ALA A 896 22.09 -11.41 -21.39
N GLU A 897 21.36 -11.55 -22.48
CA GLU A 897 19.93 -11.25 -22.57
C GLU A 897 19.07 -12.50 -22.36
N ARG A 898 19.69 -13.68 -22.52
CA ARG A 898 19.03 -14.95 -22.26
C ARG A 898 19.59 -15.60 -21.02
N GLY A 899 18.71 -16.02 -20.14
CA GLY A 899 19.04 -16.58 -18.84
C GLY A 899 19.62 -17.99 -18.88
N ARG A 900 20.75 -18.23 -19.58
CA ARG A 900 21.35 -19.57 -19.71
C ARG A 900 22.85 -19.55 -19.49
N ALA A 901 23.34 -20.40 -18.57
CA ALA A 901 24.77 -20.60 -18.32
C ALA A 901 25.11 -22.08 -18.27
N ARG A 902 26.32 -22.46 -18.73
CA ARG A 902 26.81 -23.84 -18.76
C ARG A 902 28.13 -23.98 -18.03
N VAL A 903 28.35 -25.13 -17.37
CA VAL A 903 29.63 -25.48 -16.76
C VAL A 903 30.66 -25.81 -17.85
N VAL A 904 31.84 -25.17 -17.74
CA VAL A 904 32.93 -25.35 -18.69
C VAL A 904 34.20 -25.90 -18.02
N THR A 905 34.30 -25.84 -16.71
CA THR A 905 35.48 -26.36 -15.99
C THR A 905 35.54 -27.89 -16.00
N ALA A 906 36.75 -28.43 -15.96
CA ALA A 906 37.04 -29.86 -15.72
C ALA A 906 37.31 -30.18 -14.26
N HIS A 907 37.14 -29.22 -13.36
CA HIS A 907 37.35 -29.41 -11.94
C HIS A 907 36.40 -30.46 -11.37
N LYS A 908 36.91 -31.41 -10.58
CA LYS A 908 36.21 -32.61 -10.08
C LYS A 908 34.92 -32.33 -9.32
N ASP A 909 34.84 -31.16 -8.67
CA ASP A 909 33.71 -30.82 -7.79
C ASP A 909 32.55 -30.22 -8.54
N PHE A 910 32.73 -29.83 -9.81
CA PHE A 910 31.66 -29.26 -10.62
C PHE A 910 31.13 -30.23 -11.66
N SER A 911 29.87 -30.59 -11.56
CA SER A 911 29.15 -31.48 -12.48
C SER A 911 28.88 -30.74 -13.79
N ARG A 912 29.07 -31.42 -14.92
CA ARG A 912 28.64 -30.88 -16.23
C ARG A 912 27.14 -30.63 -16.22
N GLY A 913 26.72 -29.49 -16.76
CA GLY A 913 25.30 -29.12 -16.84
C GLY A 913 25.08 -27.72 -17.34
N GLU A 914 23.83 -27.42 -17.57
CA GLU A 914 23.33 -26.11 -17.92
C GLU A 914 22.36 -25.67 -16.83
N TYR A 915 22.23 -24.35 -16.64
CA TYR A 915 21.36 -23.70 -15.69
C TYR A 915 20.55 -22.65 -16.42
N ARG A 916 19.25 -22.62 -16.19
CA ARG A 916 18.34 -21.60 -16.71
C ARG A 916 17.84 -20.73 -15.57
N PHE A 917 18.15 -19.43 -15.60
CA PHE A 917 17.63 -18.44 -14.67
C PHE A 917 16.58 -17.54 -15.34
N ASN A 918 15.78 -16.83 -14.55
CA ASN A 918 14.62 -16.08 -15.01
C ASN A 918 15.02 -14.84 -15.84
N ASP A 919 14.63 -14.82 -17.10
CA ASP A 919 14.83 -13.75 -18.08
C ASP A 919 13.51 -13.15 -18.60
N GLU A 920 12.38 -13.44 -17.94
CA GLU A 920 11.04 -13.00 -18.31
C GLU A 920 10.31 -12.39 -17.10
N TYR A 921 9.34 -11.50 -17.32
CA TYR A 921 8.45 -11.04 -16.27
C TYR A 921 7.52 -12.15 -15.83
N ARG A 922 7.49 -12.44 -14.53
CA ARG A 922 6.69 -13.50 -13.90
C ARG A 922 6.17 -13.03 -12.52
N PRO A 923 5.04 -13.53 -12.04
CA PRO A 923 4.51 -13.12 -10.74
C PRO A 923 5.27 -13.73 -9.54
N ASP A 924 5.91 -14.89 -9.73
CA ASP A 924 6.58 -15.66 -8.68
C ASP A 924 8.06 -15.32 -8.49
N ARG A 925 8.65 -14.53 -9.41
CA ARG A 925 10.09 -14.33 -9.46
C ARG A 925 10.48 -13.08 -10.25
N TYR A 926 11.41 -12.29 -9.74
CA TYR A 926 11.95 -11.13 -10.45
C TYR A 926 12.76 -11.53 -11.69
N ILE A 927 12.79 -10.65 -12.67
CA ILE A 927 13.59 -10.79 -13.89
C ILE A 927 15.06 -10.44 -13.63
N VAL A 928 15.98 -11.12 -14.31
CA VAL A 928 17.42 -10.85 -14.31
C VAL A 928 17.82 -10.28 -15.67
N GLU A 929 17.67 -8.99 -15.84
CA GLU A 929 17.94 -8.29 -17.11
C GLU A 929 19.42 -7.93 -17.31
N SER A 930 20.21 -7.89 -16.24
CA SER A 930 21.60 -7.39 -16.27
C SER A 930 22.56 -8.28 -15.47
N PRO A 931 22.77 -9.55 -15.85
CA PRO A 931 23.75 -10.41 -15.20
C PRO A 931 25.19 -9.94 -15.50
N ASP A 932 26.14 -10.21 -14.59
CA ASP A 932 27.55 -9.86 -14.72
C ASP A 932 28.35 -10.94 -15.45
N ALA A 933 29.29 -10.53 -16.33
CA ALA A 933 30.38 -11.36 -16.77
C ALA A 933 31.66 -11.05 -15.97
N LEU A 934 32.32 -12.11 -15.55
CA LEU A 934 33.45 -12.09 -14.62
C LEU A 934 34.74 -12.47 -15.30
N LYS A 935 35.90 -12.02 -14.77
CA LYS A 935 37.24 -12.47 -15.13
C LYS A 935 37.90 -13.09 -13.90
N PRO A 936 38.44 -14.31 -13.95
CA PRO A 936 39.25 -14.84 -12.87
C PRO A 936 40.49 -13.99 -12.63
N VAL A 937 40.83 -13.69 -11.36
CA VAL A 937 42.00 -12.88 -10.95
C VAL A 937 42.79 -13.60 -9.87
N GLY A 938 44.11 -13.67 -10.06
CA GLY A 938 45.00 -14.26 -9.10
C GLY A 938 45.26 -15.77 -9.29
N ALA A 939 46.19 -16.30 -8.52
CA ALA A 939 46.55 -17.71 -8.55
C ALA A 939 45.47 -18.57 -7.91
N GLY A 940 45.06 -19.64 -8.60
CA GLY A 940 43.97 -20.53 -8.14
C GLY A 940 42.57 -20.12 -8.57
N ALA A 941 42.41 -18.97 -9.21
CA ALA A 941 41.12 -18.54 -9.76
C ALA A 941 40.90 -19.14 -11.16
N PHE A 942 39.69 -19.62 -11.43
CA PHE A 942 39.32 -20.20 -12.72
C PHE A 942 37.81 -20.00 -13.03
N ALA A 943 37.53 -20.00 -14.34
CA ALA A 943 36.14 -19.93 -14.83
C ALA A 943 35.42 -21.26 -14.60
N VAL A 944 34.26 -21.23 -13.97
CA VAL A 944 33.41 -22.41 -13.71
C VAL A 944 32.29 -22.51 -14.76
N MET A 945 31.60 -21.41 -15.01
CA MET A 945 30.49 -21.38 -15.97
C MET A 945 30.66 -20.25 -16.99
N ARG A 946 30.02 -20.45 -18.14
CA ARG A 946 29.92 -19.41 -19.18
C ARG A 946 28.49 -19.26 -19.65
N TYR A 947 28.10 -18.05 -20.02
CA TYR A 947 26.82 -17.79 -20.69
C TYR A 947 26.79 -18.51 -22.04
N VAL A 948 25.67 -19.18 -22.34
CA VAL A 948 25.51 -19.96 -23.55
C VAL A 948 25.48 -19.06 -24.79
N GLU A 949 24.97 -17.86 -24.65
CA GLU A 949 24.76 -16.88 -25.71
C GLU A 949 26.06 -16.37 -26.36
N ASN A 950 27.09 -16.12 -25.55
CA ASN A 950 28.27 -15.39 -26.00
C ASN A 950 29.61 -15.92 -25.44
N ASP A 951 29.59 -17.02 -24.71
CA ASP A 951 30.74 -17.67 -24.06
C ASP A 951 31.48 -16.80 -23.05
N ARG A 952 30.89 -15.71 -22.51
CA ARG A 952 31.48 -14.92 -21.45
C ARG A 952 31.38 -15.68 -20.13
N THR A 953 32.34 -15.47 -19.24
CA THR A 953 32.38 -16.17 -17.94
C THR A 953 31.26 -15.70 -17.04
N ALA A 954 30.38 -16.61 -16.64
CA ALA A 954 29.25 -16.37 -15.75
C ALA A 954 29.55 -16.66 -14.27
N ALA A 955 30.63 -17.45 -14.01
CA ALA A 955 31.00 -17.78 -12.62
C ALA A 955 32.49 -18.06 -12.51
N VAL A 956 33.08 -17.64 -11.38
CA VAL A 956 34.50 -17.81 -11.05
C VAL A 956 34.61 -18.49 -9.69
N ALA A 957 35.52 -19.48 -9.58
CA ALA A 957 35.91 -20.08 -8.32
C ALA A 957 37.41 -19.88 -8.08
N CYS A 958 37.81 -19.83 -6.79
CA CYS A 958 39.20 -19.69 -6.39
C CYS A 958 39.55 -20.68 -5.27
N GLU A 959 40.68 -21.37 -5.44
CA GLU A 959 41.29 -22.33 -4.46
C GLU A 959 42.26 -21.68 -3.49
N ALA A 960 42.14 -20.41 -3.17
CA ALA A 960 42.94 -19.74 -2.15
C ALA A 960 42.69 -20.31 -0.74
N ARG A 961 43.37 -19.81 0.26
CA ARG A 961 43.19 -20.25 1.66
C ARG A 961 41.73 -20.08 2.11
N GLY A 962 41.07 -18.95 1.76
CA GLY A 962 39.60 -18.76 1.86
C GLY A 962 39.00 -19.02 0.49
N ARG A 963 38.31 -20.16 0.31
CA ARG A 963 37.74 -20.52 -0.99
C ARG A 963 36.56 -19.63 -1.32
N THR A 964 36.47 -19.18 -2.56
CA THR A 964 35.36 -18.38 -3.06
C THR A 964 34.76 -19.01 -4.30
N PHE A 965 33.43 -18.90 -4.42
CA PHE A 965 32.69 -19.22 -5.61
C PHE A 965 31.70 -18.09 -5.87
N VAL A 966 31.94 -17.29 -6.91
CA VAL A 966 31.18 -16.10 -7.26
C VAL A 966 30.43 -16.33 -8.57
N VAL A 967 29.13 -16.08 -8.57
CA VAL A 967 28.22 -16.27 -9.70
C VAL A 967 27.60 -14.93 -10.09
N GLY A 968 27.74 -14.55 -11.36
CA GLY A 968 27.28 -13.28 -11.95
C GLY A 968 25.76 -13.22 -12.22
N PHE A 969 24.98 -14.15 -11.71
CA PHE A 969 23.52 -14.15 -11.71
C PHE A 969 22.98 -14.74 -10.41
N PRO A 970 21.78 -14.36 -9.95
CA PRO A 970 21.21 -14.83 -8.69
C PRO A 970 20.90 -16.33 -8.72
N PHE A 971 21.30 -17.05 -7.66
CA PHE A 971 20.99 -18.47 -7.50
C PHE A 971 19.49 -18.75 -7.41
N GLU A 972 18.76 -17.94 -6.66
CA GLU A 972 17.31 -18.03 -6.48
C GLU A 972 16.52 -17.78 -7.77
N ALA A 973 17.13 -17.11 -8.75
CA ALA A 973 16.53 -16.90 -10.06
C ALA A 973 16.57 -18.14 -10.95
N ILE A 974 17.37 -19.17 -10.62
CA ILE A 974 17.39 -20.44 -11.37
C ILE A 974 16.01 -21.09 -11.29
N LEU A 975 15.44 -21.45 -12.46
CA LEU A 975 14.04 -21.90 -12.55
C LEU A 975 13.84 -23.32 -11.98
N SER A 976 14.75 -24.23 -12.25
CA SER A 976 14.63 -25.64 -11.86
C SER A 976 15.19 -25.90 -10.46
N ARG A 977 14.38 -26.51 -9.58
CA ARG A 977 14.84 -26.99 -8.27
C ARG A 977 16.00 -27.98 -8.41
N THR A 978 15.91 -28.93 -9.32
CA THR A 978 16.97 -29.92 -9.55
C THR A 978 18.29 -29.25 -9.95
N GLU A 979 18.22 -28.15 -10.71
CA GLU A 979 19.41 -27.39 -11.09
C GLU A 979 19.99 -26.65 -9.88
N ARG A 980 19.16 -26.02 -9.06
CA ARG A 980 19.58 -25.38 -7.80
C ARG A 980 20.26 -26.37 -6.86
N ASP A 981 19.63 -27.53 -6.62
CA ASP A 981 20.18 -28.59 -5.74
C ASP A 981 21.53 -29.10 -6.26
N ARG A 982 21.69 -29.24 -7.58
CA ARG A 982 22.98 -29.61 -8.21
C ARG A 982 24.04 -28.54 -8.01
N LEU A 983 23.72 -27.27 -8.29
CA LEU A 983 24.67 -26.16 -8.15
C LEU A 983 25.13 -25.97 -6.70
N MET A 984 24.17 -25.98 -5.75
CA MET A 984 24.51 -25.84 -4.32
C MET A 984 25.37 -26.99 -3.80
N ARG A 985 25.04 -28.22 -4.18
CA ARG A 985 25.86 -29.40 -3.84
C ARG A 985 27.29 -29.29 -4.37
N ASP A 986 27.45 -28.89 -5.64
CA ASP A 986 28.76 -28.74 -6.29
C ASP A 986 29.53 -27.57 -5.65
N ALA A 987 28.87 -26.46 -5.36
CA ALA A 987 29.43 -25.32 -4.65
C ALA A 987 29.97 -25.70 -3.26
N LEU A 988 29.14 -26.38 -2.43
CA LEU A 988 29.55 -26.79 -1.08
C LEU A 988 30.69 -27.85 -1.08
N ARG A 989 30.68 -28.77 -2.05
CA ARG A 989 31.81 -29.74 -2.25
C ARG A 989 33.12 -29.01 -2.56
N PHE A 990 33.07 -28.03 -3.46
CA PHE A 990 34.26 -27.24 -3.79
C PHE A 990 34.73 -26.42 -2.59
N LEU A 991 33.84 -25.66 -1.97
CA LEU A 991 34.13 -24.72 -0.88
C LEU A 991 34.68 -25.43 0.37
N LEU A 992 34.14 -26.57 0.73
CA LEU A 992 34.51 -27.33 1.92
C LEU A 992 35.59 -28.39 1.67
N ASN A 993 36.13 -28.46 0.41
CA ASN A 993 37.21 -29.40 0.03
C ASN A 993 36.95 -30.85 0.44
N GLU A 994 35.73 -31.32 0.19
CA GLU A 994 35.36 -32.69 0.56
C GLU A 994 36.04 -33.70 -0.35
N ASN A 995 36.92 -34.50 0.23
CA ASN A 995 37.43 -35.70 -0.42
C ASN A 995 36.26 -36.70 -0.55
N ILE A 996 35.89 -37.08 -1.78
CA ILE A 996 34.96 -38.17 -2.01
C ILE A 996 35.56 -39.44 -1.39
N LYS A 997 35.02 -39.86 -0.21
CA LYS A 997 35.31 -41.19 0.31
C LYS A 997 34.52 -42.26 -0.45
#